data_7b76d50479e9413317f89b1d89822499
#
_entry.id   7b76d50479e9413317f89b1d89822499
#
_cell.length_a   1.000
_cell.length_b   1.000
_cell.length_c   1.000
_cell.angle_alpha   90.00
_cell.angle_beta   90.00
_cell.angle_gamma   90.00
#
_symmetry.space_group_name_H-M   'P 1'
#
loop_
_entity.id
_entity.type
_entity.pdbx_description
1 polymer ?
#
loop_
_entity_poly.entity_id
_entity_poly.type
_entity_poly.pdbx_seq_one_letter_code
_entity_poly.pdbx_strand_id
1 'polypeptide(L)'
;MSFRKRLFFPALLVLASLGFNSSLYAADTDTNYFGFSGPEIYPLDPQIESLHVADIDGDGLNDIIIANNSRSKINILYNQTGKTNRTQNAQQIAGSDINELPPDARFRIESIASEKRISGLVVADLNGDGRPDIAYYGEPKELVVQYNEGTNGWSAPKRWPIDDGQLSENALTTGDLNGDGLTDLVLLADNYIYFLPQKPDHTLGEPQKIPFSGSVKAVQVLDVDGDGLSDLLLVNWEDRNPFRFRLQKKGGELGPEIYFPMPPIRSYWADNLETNSKTEVITIAQNSGRAEISTFTHKPAEPLSGNLRQGQLQVLPLNKTEKARRGMLWADVNGDGLPDLLVAEPESGQISIYFQQKDGSLSSANTFPTLAGITDLAVADWDGDGKPEIFMLSQSDQERQIGVSHLDDKERLPFPTLIPMDGSPLAMAVGSLKPGTPPVLAVIVDKDGKRSLVTRTADGKSKSQKLDDSFKSNPTSIAFHDVDQDGLADLVVLIPYEKVKILRQVPGKDFEEIDIAAPGGTIEQPWMTSLDVDGDGKPELVLPQRNFLRAVVLQADNALQSSTNRNGWTFKVKEQINGSGSDSRIVGAAALSNGTNATPSLFMLDATHKQLTLCERDDKGVWQVVRNLDLPVSEFNSLGPVAFGGTTPNAVGFFGLNTAAWLPLHGDVWELTELDGYETPIKDGHLGDVTSGDLNNDGRKDLVFLETAKNYLDLVLFTADHKLVPANRWQVFEERTFRNRRSDLPEPREAVVADVTGDGKNDLIVLVHDRILVYPQE
;
A
#
# COMPACT_ATOMS: atom_id res chain seq x y z
N MET A 1 41.21 55.83 -65.46
CA MET A 1 40.31 56.69 -66.28
C MET A 1 38.98 56.67 -65.53
N SER A 2 38.73 57.84 -64.86
CA SER A 2 37.65 58.79 -65.20
C SER A 2 36.25 58.24 -64.81
N PHE A 3 35.37 58.87 -64.07
CA PHE A 3 35.18 60.20 -63.53
C PHE A 3 34.11 60.21 -62.45
N ARG A 4 34.26 61.11 -61.53
CA ARG A 4 33.32 61.56 -60.46
C ARG A 4 31.92 61.86 -61.05
N LYS A 5 30.87 61.69 -60.17
CA LYS A 5 29.92 62.76 -59.88
C LYS A 5 29.27 62.58 -58.52
N ARG A 6 29.44 63.59 -57.69
CA ARG A 6 28.69 63.82 -56.39
C ARG A 6 27.29 64.33 -56.82
N LEU A 7 26.27 63.88 -56.11
CA LEU A 7 25.01 64.61 -55.95
C LEU A 7 24.59 64.54 -54.50
N PHE A 8 24.47 65.73 -53.94
CA PHE A 8 23.86 66.00 -52.59
C PHE A 8 22.37 65.84 -52.69
N PHE A 9 21.76 65.13 -51.71
CA PHE A 9 20.37 65.29 -51.33
C PHE A 9 20.23 65.19 -49.83
N PRO A 10 19.25 65.88 -49.21
CA PRO A 10 19.32 66.26 -47.77
C PRO A 10 18.86 65.19 -46.83
N ALA A 11 19.41 65.26 -45.61
CA ALA A 11 19.07 64.42 -44.50
C ALA A 11 17.59 64.61 -44.05
N LEU A 12 16.77 63.58 -44.20
CA LEU A 12 15.50 63.51 -43.54
C LEU A 12 15.73 62.73 -42.26
N LEU A 13 15.67 63.42 -41.12
CA LEU A 13 15.74 62.85 -39.79
C LEU A 13 14.42 62.06 -39.54
N VAL A 14 14.45 60.76 -39.73
CA VAL A 14 13.39 59.86 -39.20
C VAL A 14 13.79 59.50 -37.79
N LEU A 15 13.16 60.12 -36.79
CA LEU A 15 13.14 59.64 -35.41
C LEU A 15 12.40 58.31 -35.39
N ALA A 16 13.16 57.21 -35.45
CA ALA A 16 12.64 55.91 -35.04
C ALA A 16 12.46 55.95 -33.52
N SER A 17 11.23 56.17 -33.08
CA SER A 17 10.83 55.86 -31.71
C SER A 17 11.01 54.36 -31.46
N LEU A 18 12.11 53.97 -30.84
CA LEU A 18 12.25 52.69 -30.18
C LEU A 18 11.19 52.68 -29.04
N GLY A 19 10.02 52.17 -29.41
CA GLY A 19 9.08 51.72 -28.36
C GLY A 19 9.76 50.57 -27.62
N PHE A 20 10.30 50.88 -26.43
CA PHE A 20 10.46 49.88 -25.39
C PHE A 20 9.04 49.42 -25.07
N ASN A 21 8.66 48.28 -25.64
CA ASN A 21 7.64 47.46 -25.01
C ASN A 21 8.27 46.95 -23.72
N SER A 22 8.20 47.74 -22.64
CA SER A 22 8.11 47.20 -21.34
C SER A 22 6.79 46.46 -21.32
N SER A 23 6.83 45.13 -21.50
CA SER A 23 5.83 44.30 -20.93
C SER A 23 5.90 44.55 -19.43
N LEU A 24 5.06 45.46 -18.98
CA LEU A 24 4.58 45.44 -17.62
C LEU A 24 4.00 44.03 -17.50
N TYR A 25 4.74 43.13 -16.87
CA TYR A 25 4.12 42.04 -16.15
C TYR A 25 3.14 42.76 -15.24
N ALA A 26 1.87 42.63 -15.49
CA ALA A 26 0.87 42.88 -14.48
C ALA A 26 1.32 42.05 -13.30
N ALA A 27 1.85 42.68 -12.28
CA ALA A 27 2.00 42.06 -10.99
C ALA A 27 0.61 41.55 -10.66
N ASP A 28 0.50 40.28 -10.43
CA ASP A 28 -0.70 39.63 -9.96
C ASP A 28 -1.09 40.40 -8.69
N THR A 29 -2.25 41.08 -8.71
CA THR A 29 -2.70 41.98 -7.64
C THR A 29 -3.29 41.23 -6.46
N ASP A 30 -3.12 39.91 -6.42
CA ASP A 30 -3.70 39.02 -5.42
C ASP A 30 -2.76 38.65 -4.24
N THR A 31 -1.58 39.24 -4.14
CA THR A 31 -0.81 39.14 -2.89
C THR A 31 -1.35 40.14 -1.90
N ASN A 32 -2.34 39.73 -1.11
CA ASN A 32 -2.70 40.50 0.08
C ASN A 32 -1.46 40.58 0.98
N TYR A 33 -0.94 41.79 1.19
CA TYR A 33 0.16 41.99 2.12
C TYR A 33 -0.33 41.62 3.53
N PHE A 34 0.35 40.71 4.17
CA PHE A 34 0.11 40.30 5.53
C PHE A 34 1.39 40.43 6.37
N GLY A 35 1.24 40.64 7.64
CA GLY A 35 2.33 40.73 8.59
C GLY A 35 1.93 40.06 9.91
N PHE A 36 2.91 39.79 10.73
CA PHE A 36 2.68 39.24 12.06
C PHE A 36 3.28 40.16 13.12
N SER A 37 2.54 40.35 14.20
CA SER A 37 3.02 40.99 15.40
C SER A 37 3.46 39.97 16.45
N GLY A 38 4.01 40.45 17.55
CA GLY A 38 4.31 39.58 18.68
C GLY A 38 5.73 39.06 18.75
N PRO A 39 5.99 37.84 19.29
CA PRO A 39 4.97 36.88 19.74
C PRO A 39 4.38 37.14 21.11
N GLU A 40 3.11 36.72 21.30
CA GLU A 40 2.57 36.47 22.64
C GLU A 40 3.14 35.15 23.15
N ILE A 41 3.60 35.09 24.41
CA ILE A 41 4.35 33.95 24.95
C ILE A 41 3.54 33.30 26.07
N TYR A 42 3.26 32.00 25.92
CA TYR A 42 2.54 31.16 26.90
C TYR A 42 3.45 30.10 27.45
N PRO A 43 4.09 30.29 28.62
CA PRO A 43 4.92 29.28 29.27
C PRO A 43 4.08 28.07 29.73
N LEU A 44 4.60 26.87 29.47
CA LEU A 44 4.04 25.59 29.89
C LEU A 44 5.09 24.78 30.62
N ASP A 45 4.99 23.48 30.56
CA ASP A 45 5.99 22.54 31.06
C ASP A 45 6.92 22.04 29.92
N PRO A 46 8.09 21.48 30.21
CA PRO A 46 8.89 20.78 29.21
C PRO A 46 8.16 19.52 28.69
N GLN A 47 8.59 19.00 27.53
CA GLN A 47 8.00 17.81 26.89
C GLN A 47 6.51 17.99 26.54
N ILE A 48 6.21 19.13 25.94
CA ILE A 48 4.93 19.40 25.30
C ILE A 48 5.02 19.06 23.82
N GLU A 49 3.95 18.45 23.25
CA GLU A 49 3.88 17.98 21.85
C GLU A 49 2.42 17.80 21.41
N SER A 50 2.18 17.56 20.14
CA SER A 50 0.84 17.39 19.54
C SER A 50 -0.04 18.66 19.72
N LEU A 51 0.31 19.69 18.98
CA LEU A 51 -0.37 20.99 19.00
C LEU A 51 -1.61 20.97 18.11
N HIS A 52 -2.78 21.24 18.68
CA HIS A 52 -4.06 21.35 17.99
C HIS A 52 -4.77 22.67 18.31
N VAL A 53 -5.65 23.07 17.39
CA VAL A 53 -6.50 24.25 17.54
C VAL A 53 -7.95 23.89 17.20
N ALA A 54 -8.88 24.17 18.10
CA ALA A 54 -10.32 23.96 17.91
C ALA A 54 -11.13 24.78 18.91
N ASP A 55 -12.36 25.13 18.60
CA ASP A 55 -13.32 25.74 19.54
C ASP A 55 -13.87 24.64 20.48
N ILE A 56 -13.26 24.50 21.64
CA ILE A 56 -13.58 23.44 22.61
C ILE A 56 -14.81 23.79 23.47
N ASP A 57 -14.99 25.07 23.83
CA ASP A 57 -16.10 25.48 24.70
C ASP A 57 -17.33 25.98 23.93
N GLY A 58 -17.27 26.04 22.60
CA GLY A 58 -18.37 26.37 21.70
C GLY A 58 -18.70 27.88 21.73
N ASP A 59 -17.73 28.73 22.06
CA ASP A 59 -17.94 30.18 22.15
C ASP A 59 -17.62 30.95 20.84
N GLY A 60 -17.19 30.18 19.79
CA GLY A 60 -16.85 30.73 18.48
C GLY A 60 -15.41 31.22 18.35
N LEU A 61 -14.58 31.01 19.38
CA LEU A 61 -13.16 31.36 19.37
C LEU A 61 -12.32 30.03 19.44
N ASN A 62 -11.27 29.97 18.68
CA ASN A 62 -10.38 28.84 18.72
C ASN A 62 -9.54 28.80 20.00
N ASP A 63 -9.52 27.62 20.63
CA ASP A 63 -8.68 27.24 21.76
C ASP A 63 -7.46 26.47 21.28
N ILE A 64 -6.42 26.36 22.13
CA ILE A 64 -5.21 25.59 21.84
C ILE A 64 -5.16 24.37 22.74
N ILE A 65 -4.97 23.18 22.14
CA ILE A 65 -4.88 21.90 22.84
C ILE A 65 -3.48 21.32 22.63
N ILE A 66 -2.84 20.84 23.72
CA ILE A 66 -1.49 20.31 23.64
C ILE A 66 -1.26 19.19 24.67
N ALA A 67 -0.57 18.14 24.25
CA ALA A 67 -0.13 17.07 25.14
C ALA A 67 1.02 17.57 26.03
N ASN A 68 0.94 17.32 27.33
CA ASN A 68 1.97 17.67 28.32
C ASN A 68 2.49 16.41 29.01
N ASN A 69 3.52 15.84 28.44
CA ASN A 69 4.06 14.55 28.89
C ASN A 69 4.89 14.63 30.18
N SER A 70 5.39 15.83 30.54
CA SER A 70 6.08 15.99 31.83
C SER A 70 5.15 15.92 33.03
N ARG A 71 3.84 16.10 32.81
CA ARG A 71 2.82 16.08 33.88
C ARG A 71 1.71 15.05 33.63
N SER A 72 1.79 14.24 32.59
CA SER A 72 0.76 13.29 32.17
C SER A 72 -0.63 13.92 32.11
N LYS A 73 -0.74 15.01 31.38
CA LYS A 73 -1.98 15.78 31.20
C LYS A 73 -2.08 16.34 29.79
N ILE A 74 -3.28 16.76 29.42
CA ILE A 74 -3.53 17.58 28.23
C ILE A 74 -3.83 18.99 28.74
N ASN A 75 -3.12 19.98 28.23
CA ASN A 75 -3.42 21.38 28.50
C ASN A 75 -4.38 21.90 27.44
N ILE A 76 -5.40 22.61 27.86
CA ILE A 76 -6.31 23.39 27.04
C ILE A 76 -6.16 24.87 27.41
N LEU A 77 -5.79 25.65 26.43
CA LEU A 77 -5.67 27.09 26.56
C LEU A 77 -6.96 27.70 26.01
N TYR A 78 -7.94 27.94 26.87
CA TYR A 78 -9.23 28.54 26.53
C TYR A 78 -9.07 30.01 26.16
N ASN A 79 -9.60 30.38 25.01
CA ASN A 79 -9.54 31.71 24.48
C ASN A 79 -10.44 32.68 25.27
N GLN A 80 -9.88 33.80 25.73
CA GLN A 80 -10.57 34.82 26.51
C GLN A 80 -10.76 36.12 25.74
N THR A 81 -10.55 36.14 24.45
CA THR A 81 -10.70 37.34 23.61
C THR A 81 -12.11 37.92 23.75
N GLY A 82 -12.24 39.22 23.99
CA GLY A 82 -13.52 39.92 24.16
C GLY A 82 -14.29 39.67 25.47
N LYS A 83 -13.85 38.77 26.35
CA LYS A 83 -14.54 38.48 27.62
C LYS A 83 -14.24 39.58 28.65
N THR A 84 -15.31 40.17 29.19
CA THR A 84 -15.26 41.44 30.02
C THR A 84 -14.73 41.27 31.45
N ASN A 85 -14.56 40.03 31.93
CA ASN A 85 -14.10 39.72 33.31
C ASN A 85 -12.58 39.73 33.50
N ARG A 86 -11.81 40.08 32.47
CA ARG A 86 -10.34 40.11 32.51
C ARG A 86 -9.75 41.05 33.59
N THR A 87 -10.45 42.12 33.92
CA THR A 87 -9.92 43.22 34.78
C THR A 87 -10.08 43.01 36.26
N GLN A 88 -10.91 42.10 36.75
CA GLN A 88 -11.15 41.96 38.19
C GLN A 88 -10.04 41.19 38.94
N ASN A 89 -9.23 40.39 38.26
CA ASN A 89 -8.13 39.62 38.88
C ASN A 89 -6.77 40.35 38.80
N ALA A 90 -6.66 41.44 38.03
CA ALA A 90 -5.41 42.17 37.80
C ALA A 90 -4.84 42.88 39.05
N GLN A 91 -5.64 43.08 40.09
CA GLN A 91 -5.21 43.84 41.30
C GLN A 91 -4.54 42.98 42.37
N GLN A 92 -4.43 41.67 42.23
CA GLN A 92 -3.91 40.76 43.29
C GLN A 92 -2.49 40.23 43.08
N ILE A 93 -1.83 40.50 41.98
CA ILE A 93 -0.53 39.86 41.67
C ILE A 93 0.56 40.92 41.45
N ALA A 94 0.93 41.67 42.49
CA ALA A 94 2.21 42.40 42.56
C ALA A 94 3.24 41.44 43.22
N GLY A 95 3.97 40.67 42.42
CA GLY A 95 5.05 39.81 42.91
C GLY A 95 5.08 38.40 42.36
N SER A 96 4.42 38.11 41.22
CA SER A 96 4.38 36.81 40.60
C SER A 96 5.70 36.46 39.86
N ASP A 97 5.94 35.19 39.76
CA ASP A 97 7.04 34.60 39.01
C ASP A 97 6.96 35.04 37.53
N ILE A 98 8.13 35.20 36.88
CA ILE A 98 8.23 35.57 35.46
C ILE A 98 7.48 34.59 34.54
N ASN A 99 7.18 33.39 35.02
CA ASN A 99 6.48 32.33 34.27
C ASN A 99 4.95 32.27 34.57
N GLU A 100 4.40 33.20 35.38
CA GLU A 100 2.94 33.28 35.58
C GLU A 100 2.32 34.16 34.49
N LEU A 101 1.19 33.69 33.93
CA LEU A 101 0.44 34.44 32.93
C LEU A 101 -0.13 35.71 33.54
N PRO A 102 -0.06 36.86 32.85
CA PRO A 102 -0.73 38.07 33.30
C PRO A 102 -2.24 37.85 33.38
N PRO A 103 -2.95 38.55 34.29
CA PRO A 103 -4.40 38.38 34.46
C PRO A 103 -5.24 38.73 33.23
N ASP A 104 -4.67 39.51 32.32
CA ASP A 104 -5.26 39.93 31.04
C ASP A 104 -4.75 39.08 29.84
N ALA A 105 -4.07 37.94 30.08
CA ALA A 105 -3.62 37.05 29.02
C ALA A 105 -4.80 36.61 28.14
N ARG A 106 -4.55 36.44 26.84
CA ARG A 106 -5.54 35.96 25.87
C ARG A 106 -6.09 34.60 26.25
N PHE A 107 -5.26 33.70 26.76
CA PHE A 107 -5.63 32.34 27.08
C PHE A 107 -5.63 32.05 28.60
N ARG A 108 -6.60 31.27 29.04
CA ARG A 108 -6.70 30.69 30.38
C ARG A 108 -6.37 29.18 30.26
N ILE A 109 -5.38 28.71 31.03
CA ILE A 109 -4.91 27.34 30.95
C ILE A 109 -5.68 26.45 31.91
N GLU A 110 -6.29 25.41 31.39
CA GLU A 110 -6.85 24.28 32.16
C GLU A 110 -6.19 22.97 31.74
N SER A 111 -6.43 21.90 32.47
CA SER A 111 -5.77 20.62 32.22
C SER A 111 -6.70 19.45 32.45
N ILE A 112 -6.61 18.43 31.59
CA ILE A 112 -7.23 17.14 31.73
C ILE A 112 -6.13 16.14 32.05
N ALA A 113 -6.31 15.27 33.05
CA ALA A 113 -5.38 14.21 33.37
C ALA A 113 -5.42 13.13 32.26
N SER A 114 -4.28 12.84 31.66
CA SER A 114 -4.18 11.76 30.65
C SER A 114 -3.78 10.41 31.25
N GLU A 115 -3.11 10.41 32.41
CA GLU A 115 -2.54 9.23 33.05
C GLU A 115 -1.52 8.47 32.16
N LYS A 116 -1.07 9.10 31.09
CA LYS A 116 -0.21 8.51 30.04
C LYS A 116 0.88 9.47 29.61
N ARG A 117 1.94 8.89 29.05
CA ARG A 117 2.80 9.57 28.10
C ARG A 117 2.13 9.45 26.71
N ILE A 118 1.58 10.54 26.23
CA ILE A 118 0.87 10.61 24.95
C ILE A 118 1.89 10.59 23.83
N SER A 119 1.66 9.79 22.80
CA SER A 119 2.47 9.73 21.58
C SER A 119 1.72 10.20 20.35
N GLY A 120 0.38 10.12 20.36
CA GLY A 120 -0.49 10.67 19.33
C GLY A 120 -1.75 11.22 19.98
N LEU A 121 -2.18 12.38 19.53
CA LEU A 121 -3.37 13.10 19.98
C LEU A 121 -4.14 13.59 18.75
N VAL A 122 -5.46 13.48 18.78
CA VAL A 122 -6.35 14.08 17.78
C VAL A 122 -7.54 14.75 18.45
N VAL A 123 -8.06 15.78 17.81
CA VAL A 123 -9.21 16.55 18.26
C VAL A 123 -10.23 16.57 17.12
N ALA A 124 -11.39 15.95 17.32
CA ALA A 124 -12.45 15.85 16.31
C ALA A 124 -13.79 15.51 16.98
N ASP A 125 -14.91 15.76 16.30
CA ASP A 125 -16.23 15.31 16.74
C ASP A 125 -16.36 13.80 16.49
N LEU A 126 -16.12 12.98 17.54
CA LEU A 126 -16.11 11.53 17.48
C LEU A 126 -17.44 10.91 17.92
N ASN A 127 -18.43 11.73 18.23
CA ASN A 127 -19.77 11.28 18.64
C ASN A 127 -20.91 11.93 17.84
N GLY A 128 -20.61 12.86 16.91
CA GLY A 128 -21.61 13.50 16.05
C GLY A 128 -22.48 14.52 16.75
N ASP A 129 -22.02 15.11 17.87
CA ASP A 129 -22.77 16.11 18.62
C ASP A 129 -22.37 17.57 18.29
N GLY A 130 -21.42 17.75 17.38
CA GLY A 130 -20.93 19.02 16.89
C GLY A 130 -19.87 19.68 17.79
N ARG A 131 -19.40 19.02 18.84
CA ARG A 131 -18.31 19.48 19.70
C ARG A 131 -17.04 18.66 19.48
N PRO A 132 -15.86 19.29 19.47
CA PRO A 132 -14.61 18.55 19.38
C PRO A 132 -14.36 17.69 20.64
N ASP A 133 -14.13 16.41 20.44
CA ASP A 133 -13.69 15.44 21.43
C ASP A 133 -12.18 15.25 21.36
N ILE A 134 -11.60 14.55 22.33
CA ILE A 134 -10.17 14.25 22.39
C ILE A 134 -9.95 12.74 22.37
N ALA A 135 -9.13 12.27 21.40
CA ALA A 135 -8.62 10.92 21.40
C ALA A 135 -7.09 10.90 21.44
N TYR A 136 -6.52 9.99 22.21
CA TYR A 136 -5.07 9.89 22.32
C TYR A 136 -4.59 8.45 22.56
N TYR A 137 -3.37 8.18 22.10
CA TYR A 137 -2.67 6.92 22.28
C TYR A 137 -1.29 7.15 22.90
N GLY A 138 -0.84 6.26 23.78
CA GLY A 138 0.46 6.42 24.45
C GLY A 138 0.77 5.31 25.45
N GLU A 139 1.80 5.50 26.26
CA GLU A 139 2.23 4.56 27.30
C GLU A 139 1.59 4.88 28.67
N PRO A 140 0.96 3.86 29.33
CA PRO A 140 0.70 2.47 28.92
C PRO A 140 -0.12 2.39 27.63
N LYS A 141 0.13 1.35 26.78
CA LYS A 141 -0.46 1.18 25.47
C LYS A 141 -1.98 0.96 25.51
N GLU A 142 -2.71 2.03 25.36
CA GLU A 142 -4.18 2.06 25.24
C GLU A 142 -4.57 3.25 24.37
N LEU A 143 -5.59 3.05 23.54
CA LEU A 143 -6.33 4.14 22.92
C LEU A 143 -7.38 4.65 23.90
N VAL A 144 -7.41 5.95 24.11
CA VAL A 144 -8.33 6.62 25.04
C VAL A 144 -9.12 7.68 24.31
N VAL A 145 -10.42 7.73 24.55
CA VAL A 145 -11.31 8.77 24.05
C VAL A 145 -12.06 9.41 25.21
N GLN A 146 -12.11 10.74 25.25
CA GLN A 146 -12.92 11.52 26.16
C GLN A 146 -13.82 12.46 25.37
N TYR A 147 -15.12 12.30 25.55
CA TYR A 147 -16.11 13.14 24.89
C TYR A 147 -16.31 14.46 25.62
N ASN A 148 -16.48 15.52 24.86
CA ASN A 148 -16.75 16.85 25.36
C ASN A 148 -18.27 17.00 25.64
N GLU A 149 -18.64 17.01 26.90
CA GLU A 149 -20.04 17.17 27.31
C GLU A 149 -20.45 18.65 27.52
N GLY A 150 -19.68 19.58 26.96
CA GLY A 150 -19.90 21.02 27.06
C GLY A 150 -19.86 21.51 28.51
N THR A 151 -20.92 22.13 28.99
CA THR A 151 -21.00 22.65 30.36
C THR A 151 -20.87 21.59 31.47
N ASN A 152 -21.02 20.30 31.13
CA ASN A 152 -20.84 19.19 32.06
C ASN A 152 -19.36 18.73 32.15
N GLY A 153 -18.48 19.32 31.35
CA GLY A 153 -17.07 19.00 31.29
C GLY A 153 -16.75 17.83 30.36
N TRP A 154 -15.86 16.96 30.75
CA TRP A 154 -15.41 15.82 29.95
C TRP A 154 -15.99 14.52 30.48
N SER A 155 -16.37 13.63 29.58
CA SER A 155 -16.84 12.29 29.90
C SER A 155 -15.78 11.46 30.65
N ALA A 156 -16.21 10.40 31.29
CA ALA A 156 -15.27 9.36 31.74
C ALA A 156 -14.52 8.79 30.54
N PRO A 157 -13.20 8.57 30.63
CA PRO A 157 -12.40 8.06 29.51
C PRO A 157 -12.84 6.67 29.08
N LYS A 158 -13.15 6.50 27.80
CA LYS A 158 -13.35 5.20 27.16
C LYS A 158 -12.01 4.67 26.69
N ARG A 159 -11.72 3.40 26.94
CA ARG A 159 -10.38 2.82 26.75
C ARG A 159 -10.44 1.53 25.94
N TRP A 160 -9.51 1.38 25.01
CA TRP A 160 -9.26 0.14 24.28
C TRP A 160 -7.79 -0.25 24.44
N PRO A 161 -7.50 -1.40 25.06
CA PRO A 161 -6.13 -1.91 25.14
C PRO A 161 -5.70 -2.39 23.74
N ILE A 162 -4.71 -1.74 23.17
CA ILE A 162 -4.12 -2.07 21.88
C ILE A 162 -2.61 -2.13 22.05
N ASP A 163 -2.07 -3.32 22.30
CA ASP A 163 -0.68 -3.51 22.72
C ASP A 163 0.33 -3.30 21.57
N ASP A 164 -0.10 -3.47 20.32
CA ASP A 164 0.73 -3.36 19.13
C ASP A 164 0.62 -2.00 18.40
N GLY A 165 -0.10 -1.03 18.97
CA GLY A 165 -0.15 0.34 18.44
C GLY A 165 1.23 1.00 18.40
N GLN A 166 1.49 1.79 17.35
CA GLN A 166 2.75 2.53 17.22
C GLN A 166 2.76 3.79 18.10
N LEU A 167 3.89 4.01 18.76
CA LEU A 167 4.10 5.20 19.61
C LEU A 167 4.69 6.32 18.76
N SER A 168 3.85 6.96 17.95
CA SER A 168 4.20 8.06 17.04
C SER A 168 3.03 9.02 16.92
N GLU A 169 3.30 10.31 16.76
CA GLU A 169 2.28 11.33 16.48
C GLU A 169 1.51 11.03 15.18
N ASN A 170 2.19 10.48 14.17
CA ASN A 170 1.63 10.13 12.88
C ASN A 170 0.88 8.79 12.86
N ALA A 171 0.72 8.13 14.02
CA ALA A 171 0.02 6.86 14.11
C ALA A 171 -1.49 7.00 14.35
N LEU A 172 -1.97 8.16 14.77
CA LEU A 172 -3.38 8.41 15.10
C LEU A 172 -3.95 9.49 14.17
N THR A 173 -5.10 9.22 13.55
CA THR A 173 -5.79 10.14 12.64
C THR A 173 -7.29 9.94 12.68
N THR A 174 -8.04 10.88 12.12
CA THR A 174 -9.50 10.85 12.01
C THR A 174 -9.95 11.17 10.58
N GLY A 175 -11.13 10.69 10.20
CA GLY A 175 -11.77 10.97 8.92
C GLY A 175 -12.85 9.95 8.61
N ASP A 176 -13.69 10.19 7.62
CA ASP A 176 -14.74 9.28 7.17
C ASP A 176 -14.13 8.18 6.28
N LEU A 177 -13.66 7.08 6.87
CA LEU A 177 -13.00 6.00 6.15
C LEU A 177 -13.97 4.96 5.57
N ASN A 178 -15.24 5.02 5.94
CA ASN A 178 -16.27 4.09 5.49
C ASN A 178 -17.37 4.73 4.60
N GLY A 179 -17.29 6.03 4.33
CA GLY A 179 -18.19 6.76 3.44
C GLY A 179 -19.60 6.96 3.99
N ASP A 180 -19.78 6.93 5.33
CA ASP A 180 -21.07 7.13 5.97
C ASP A 180 -21.35 8.59 6.39
N GLY A 181 -20.37 9.47 6.20
CA GLY A 181 -20.42 10.89 6.53
C GLY A 181 -20.13 11.20 8.01
N LEU A 182 -19.69 10.22 8.79
CA LEU A 182 -19.30 10.39 10.19
C LEU A 182 -17.77 10.33 10.34
N THR A 183 -17.25 10.98 11.37
CA THR A 183 -15.80 11.00 11.60
C THR A 183 -15.36 9.76 12.36
N ASP A 184 -14.61 8.90 11.71
CA ASP A 184 -14.03 7.70 12.28
C ASP A 184 -12.68 7.98 12.97
N LEU A 185 -12.23 7.02 13.79
CA LEU A 185 -10.93 7.06 14.44
C LEU A 185 -10.04 5.92 13.91
N VAL A 186 -8.80 6.25 13.55
CA VAL A 186 -7.85 5.32 12.93
C VAL A 186 -6.54 5.33 13.67
N LEU A 187 -6.06 4.15 14.10
CA LEU A 187 -4.78 3.97 14.78
C LEU A 187 -3.89 2.97 14.04
N LEU A 188 -2.71 3.42 13.65
CA LEU A 188 -1.67 2.58 13.07
C LEU A 188 -1.01 1.72 14.15
N ALA A 189 -0.90 0.43 13.90
CA ALA A 189 -0.19 -0.52 14.72
C ALA A 189 0.88 -1.28 13.91
N ASP A 190 1.65 -2.14 14.56
CA ASP A 190 2.77 -2.86 13.92
C ASP A 190 2.31 -3.83 12.82
N ASN A 191 1.11 -4.39 12.96
CA ASN A 191 0.60 -5.44 12.08
C ASN A 191 -0.68 -5.08 11.33
N TYR A 192 -1.44 -4.13 11.84
CA TYR A 192 -2.75 -3.73 11.33
C TYR A 192 -2.95 -2.24 11.53
N ILE A 193 -3.92 -1.70 10.84
CA ILE A 193 -4.53 -0.42 11.18
C ILE A 193 -5.81 -0.75 11.92
N TYR A 194 -5.98 -0.19 13.11
CA TYR A 194 -7.23 -0.29 13.85
C TYR A 194 -8.16 0.83 13.42
N PHE A 195 -9.31 0.45 12.94
CA PHE A 195 -10.38 1.31 12.47
C PHE A 195 -11.56 1.23 13.46
N LEU A 196 -11.92 2.35 14.05
CA LEU A 196 -13.07 2.47 14.96
C LEU A 196 -14.12 3.36 14.28
N PRO A 197 -15.14 2.75 13.64
CA PRO A 197 -16.18 3.54 12.99
C PRO A 197 -17.03 4.29 14.01
N GLN A 198 -17.33 5.55 13.72
CA GLN A 198 -18.38 6.27 14.41
C GLN A 198 -19.74 5.70 13.97
N LYS A 199 -20.67 5.54 14.91
CA LYS A 199 -21.99 4.98 14.66
C LYS A 199 -23.08 6.04 14.74
N PRO A 200 -24.21 5.83 14.03
CA PRO A 200 -25.37 6.74 14.13
C PRO A 200 -25.97 6.87 15.53
N ASP A 201 -25.61 5.99 16.48
CA ASP A 201 -26.01 6.06 17.88
C ASP A 201 -25.09 6.94 18.74
N HIS A 202 -24.21 7.74 18.10
CA HIS A 202 -23.26 8.63 18.75
C HIS A 202 -22.19 7.92 19.59
N THR A 203 -21.78 6.72 19.18
CA THR A 203 -20.70 5.97 19.81
C THR A 203 -19.66 5.51 18.79
N LEU A 204 -18.42 5.37 19.23
CA LEU A 204 -17.41 4.64 18.46
C LEU A 204 -17.63 3.14 18.55
N GLY A 205 -17.47 2.46 17.42
CA GLY A 205 -17.51 0.99 17.32
C GLY A 205 -16.30 0.32 17.95
N GLU A 206 -16.34 -1.02 17.95
CA GLU A 206 -15.18 -1.81 18.36
C GLU A 206 -14.10 -1.75 17.27
N PRO A 207 -12.81 -1.82 17.64
CA PRO A 207 -11.70 -1.76 16.70
C PRO A 207 -11.75 -2.90 15.68
N GLN A 208 -11.81 -2.54 14.41
CA GLN A 208 -11.70 -3.45 13.27
C GLN A 208 -10.27 -3.41 12.72
N LYS A 209 -9.77 -4.53 12.20
CA LYS A 209 -8.41 -4.64 11.68
C LYS A 209 -8.40 -4.48 10.17
N ILE A 210 -7.64 -3.53 9.67
CA ILE A 210 -7.35 -3.34 8.24
C ILE A 210 -5.90 -3.77 8.02
N PRO A 211 -5.64 -4.80 7.18
CA PRO A 211 -4.29 -5.23 6.87
C PRO A 211 -3.58 -4.23 5.95
N PHE A 212 -2.26 -4.19 6.04
CA PHE A 212 -1.38 -3.47 5.13
C PHE A 212 -0.15 -4.30 4.77
N SER A 213 0.49 -3.98 3.64
CA SER A 213 1.70 -4.67 3.16
C SER A 213 2.96 -4.01 3.72
N GLY A 214 4.02 -4.79 3.94
CA GLY A 214 5.33 -4.28 4.34
C GLY A 214 5.32 -3.50 5.67
N SER A 215 5.95 -2.32 5.70
CA SER A 215 6.07 -1.45 6.88
C SER A 215 5.44 -0.09 6.61
N VAL A 216 4.77 0.46 7.61
CA VAL A 216 4.13 1.79 7.61
C VAL A 216 4.59 2.56 8.84
N LYS A 217 4.83 3.86 8.71
CA LYS A 217 5.27 4.78 9.77
C LYS A 217 4.24 5.86 10.10
N ALA A 218 3.37 6.19 9.13
CA ALA A 218 2.32 7.17 9.29
C ALA A 218 1.06 6.76 8.53
N VAL A 219 -0.09 7.21 9.02
CA VAL A 219 -1.40 7.00 8.42
C VAL A 219 -2.17 8.32 8.40
N GLN A 220 -2.86 8.59 7.29
CA GLN A 220 -3.79 9.72 7.17
C GLN A 220 -5.05 9.29 6.41
N VAL A 221 -6.16 9.93 6.74
CA VAL A 221 -7.46 9.77 6.06
C VAL A 221 -7.78 11.10 5.39
N LEU A 222 -7.79 11.12 4.05
CA LEU A 222 -8.00 12.33 3.25
C LEU A 222 -8.39 11.95 1.81
N ASP A 223 -9.06 12.86 1.10
CA ASP A 223 -9.45 12.67 -0.29
C ASP A 223 -8.22 12.88 -1.20
N VAL A 224 -7.64 11.77 -1.69
CA VAL A 224 -6.41 11.81 -2.51
C VAL A 224 -6.70 12.18 -3.96
N ASP A 225 -7.81 11.69 -4.52
CA ASP A 225 -8.10 11.81 -5.95
C ASP A 225 -9.14 12.88 -6.30
N GLY A 226 -9.80 13.45 -5.30
CA GLY A 226 -10.79 14.52 -5.46
C GLY A 226 -12.17 14.03 -5.83
N ASP A 227 -12.51 12.77 -5.50
CA ASP A 227 -13.83 12.20 -5.78
C ASP A 227 -14.86 12.48 -4.67
N GLY A 228 -14.43 13.08 -3.57
CA GLY A 228 -15.24 13.43 -2.39
C GLY A 228 -15.35 12.32 -1.36
N LEU A 229 -14.64 11.20 -1.53
CA LEU A 229 -14.49 10.15 -0.53
C LEU A 229 -13.11 10.24 0.14
N SER A 230 -13.05 9.93 1.42
CA SER A 230 -11.76 9.95 2.11
C SER A 230 -11.02 8.63 1.94
N ASP A 231 -9.84 8.70 1.37
CA ASP A 231 -8.95 7.57 1.13
C ASP A 231 -8.01 7.32 2.32
N LEU A 232 -7.32 6.20 2.28
CA LEU A 232 -6.30 5.86 3.25
C LEU A 232 -4.90 6.07 2.66
N LEU A 233 -4.19 7.10 3.11
CA LEU A 233 -2.79 7.35 2.77
C LEU A 233 -1.89 6.68 3.81
N LEU A 234 -0.93 5.88 3.33
CA LEU A 234 0.07 5.19 4.13
C LEU A 234 1.47 5.68 3.75
N VAL A 235 2.27 6.02 4.74
CA VAL A 235 3.60 6.59 4.50
C VAL A 235 4.70 5.82 5.22
N ASN A 236 5.82 5.62 4.53
CA ASN A 236 7.06 5.13 5.11
C ASN A 236 8.24 5.86 4.47
N TRP A 237 8.73 6.90 5.11
CA TRP A 237 9.83 7.74 4.59
C TRP A 237 11.20 7.02 4.47
N GLU A 238 11.33 5.83 5.04
CA GLU A 238 12.53 4.97 4.90
C GLU A 238 12.46 4.04 3.67
N ASP A 239 11.30 3.93 3.01
CA ASP A 239 11.10 3.06 1.85
C ASP A 239 11.48 3.78 0.54
N ARG A 240 11.72 2.99 -0.52
CA ARG A 240 11.88 3.48 -1.90
C ARG A 240 10.56 3.98 -2.50
N ASN A 241 9.44 3.50 -1.97
CA ASN A 241 8.09 3.91 -2.30
C ASN A 241 7.46 4.49 -1.03
N PRO A 242 7.83 5.73 -0.64
CA PRO A 242 7.42 6.27 0.64
C PRO A 242 5.91 6.47 0.76
N PHE A 243 5.23 6.72 -0.34
CA PHE A 243 3.77 6.88 -0.37
C PHE A 243 3.08 5.70 -1.01
N ARG A 244 1.96 5.33 -0.43
CA ARG A 244 0.96 4.44 -1.00
C ARG A 244 -0.40 4.81 -0.49
N PHE A 245 -1.42 4.63 -1.31
CA PHE A 245 -2.78 4.86 -0.89
C PHE A 245 -3.69 3.70 -1.23
N ARG A 246 -4.82 3.66 -0.59
CA ARG A 246 -5.96 2.79 -0.88
C ARG A 246 -7.17 3.68 -1.09
N LEU A 247 -7.65 3.74 -2.32
CA LEU A 247 -8.82 4.53 -2.66
C LEU A 247 -10.08 3.92 -2.05
N GLN A 248 -10.90 4.75 -1.43
CA GLN A 248 -12.22 4.37 -0.97
C GLN A 248 -13.18 4.26 -2.17
N LYS A 249 -13.99 3.24 -2.17
CA LYS A 249 -15.07 3.05 -3.15
C LYS A 249 -16.41 3.44 -2.55
N LYS A 250 -17.37 3.75 -3.39
CA LYS A 250 -18.77 3.92 -2.95
C LYS A 250 -19.22 2.68 -2.18
N GLY A 251 -19.59 2.87 -0.91
CA GLY A 251 -19.92 1.78 0.00
C GLY A 251 -18.87 1.55 1.09
N GLY A 252 -17.83 2.39 1.15
CA GLY A 252 -16.88 2.42 2.26
C GLY A 252 -15.77 1.37 2.19
N GLU A 253 -15.56 0.75 1.03
CA GLU A 253 -14.54 -0.27 0.86
C GLU A 253 -13.24 0.31 0.32
N LEU A 254 -12.13 -0.15 0.88
CA LEU A 254 -10.80 0.25 0.45
C LEU A 254 -10.30 -0.65 -0.68
N GLY A 255 -9.87 -0.05 -1.77
CA GLY A 255 -9.17 -0.71 -2.87
C GLY A 255 -7.82 -1.30 -2.47
N PRO A 256 -7.08 -1.89 -3.42
CA PRO A 256 -5.70 -2.33 -3.22
C PRO A 256 -4.75 -1.14 -2.96
N GLU A 257 -3.59 -1.44 -2.39
CA GLU A 257 -2.52 -0.46 -2.23
C GLU A 257 -1.89 -0.11 -3.59
N ILE A 258 -1.70 1.17 -3.83
CA ILE A 258 -1.02 1.75 -5.00
C ILE A 258 0.23 2.47 -4.50
N TYR A 259 1.40 2.12 -5.03
CA TYR A 259 2.70 2.57 -4.57
C TYR A 259 3.30 3.64 -5.48
N PHE A 260 3.97 4.62 -4.88
CA PHE A 260 4.66 5.70 -5.57
C PHE A 260 6.15 5.67 -5.28
N PRO A 261 7.00 5.41 -6.30
CA PRO A 261 8.44 5.51 -6.15
C PRO A 261 8.88 6.98 -6.12
N MET A 262 9.73 7.32 -5.16
CA MET A 262 10.40 8.62 -5.14
C MET A 262 11.71 8.54 -4.33
N PRO A 263 12.60 9.54 -4.44
CA PRO A 263 13.78 9.62 -3.61
C PRO A 263 13.45 9.63 -2.11
N PRO A 264 14.35 9.19 -1.22
CA PRO A 264 14.13 9.22 0.21
C PRO A 264 13.80 10.63 0.73
N ILE A 265 12.74 10.71 1.52
CA ILE A 265 12.25 11.95 2.13
C ILE A 265 12.62 12.01 3.62
N ARG A 266 12.63 13.20 4.17
CA ARG A 266 12.86 13.48 5.59
C ARG A 266 11.57 13.70 6.35
N SER A 267 10.70 14.50 5.78
CA SER A 267 9.39 14.86 6.28
C SER A 267 8.41 15.01 5.13
N TYR A 268 7.14 14.96 5.42
CA TYR A 268 6.06 15.18 4.47
C TYR A 268 4.89 15.87 5.15
N TRP A 269 4.07 16.51 4.35
CA TRP A 269 2.76 17.02 4.73
C TRP A 269 1.78 16.73 3.59
N ALA A 270 0.60 16.22 3.90
CA ALA A 270 -0.44 15.98 2.91
C ALA A 270 -1.71 16.71 3.33
N ASP A 271 -2.22 17.57 2.45
CA ASP A 271 -3.40 18.38 2.71
C ASP A 271 -4.02 18.83 1.38
N ASN A 272 -5.27 19.25 1.41
CA ASN A 272 -5.88 19.98 0.31
C ASN A 272 -5.47 21.45 0.41
N LEU A 273 -4.52 21.89 -0.42
CA LEU A 273 -4.05 23.27 -0.45
C LEU A 273 -4.91 24.18 -1.33
N GLU A 274 -5.64 23.59 -2.25
CA GLU A 274 -6.59 24.27 -3.11
C GLU A 274 -8.04 24.02 -2.66
N THR A 275 -8.98 24.70 -3.24
CA THR A 275 -10.42 24.48 -2.97
C THR A 275 -11.03 23.36 -3.81
N ASN A 276 -10.21 22.51 -4.46
CA ASN A 276 -10.62 21.53 -5.46
C ASN A 276 -10.88 20.13 -4.90
N SER A 277 -10.80 19.93 -3.59
CA SER A 277 -10.92 18.67 -2.85
C SER A 277 -9.75 17.68 -3.04
N LYS A 278 -8.84 17.90 -3.98
CA LYS A 278 -7.67 17.06 -4.17
C LYS A 278 -6.60 17.30 -3.12
N THR A 279 -5.87 16.25 -2.77
CA THR A 279 -4.72 16.34 -1.88
C THR A 279 -3.44 16.69 -2.66
N GLU A 280 -2.71 17.68 -2.16
CA GLU A 280 -1.31 17.92 -2.49
C GLU A 280 -0.42 17.30 -1.40
N VAL A 281 0.75 16.85 -1.83
CA VAL A 281 1.77 16.31 -0.94
C VAL A 281 3.01 17.18 -1.02
N ILE A 282 3.41 17.72 0.13
CA ILE A 282 4.67 18.44 0.29
C ILE A 282 5.68 17.46 0.87
N THR A 283 6.84 17.35 0.26
CA THR A 283 7.93 16.49 0.74
C THR A 283 9.21 17.30 0.93
N ILE A 284 9.99 16.94 1.94
CA ILE A 284 11.34 17.49 2.12
C ILE A 284 12.33 16.36 1.82
N ALA A 285 13.11 16.52 0.78
CA ALA A 285 14.08 15.52 0.34
C ALA A 285 15.18 15.31 1.39
N GLN A 286 15.51 14.05 1.71
CA GLN A 286 16.46 13.70 2.76
C GLN A 286 17.86 14.27 2.52
N ASN A 287 18.34 14.20 1.29
CA ASN A 287 19.73 14.56 0.94
C ASN A 287 19.90 16.03 0.59
N SER A 288 19.03 16.61 -0.22
CA SER A 288 19.13 18.01 -0.67
C SER A 288 18.50 18.98 0.32
N GLY A 289 17.51 18.54 1.11
CA GLY A 289 16.69 19.43 1.93
C GLY A 289 15.75 20.31 1.13
N ARG A 290 15.62 20.11 -0.21
CA ARG A 290 14.66 20.80 -1.06
C ARG A 290 13.26 20.31 -0.71
N ALA A 291 12.34 21.22 -0.55
CA ALA A 291 10.92 20.93 -0.46
C ALA A 291 10.32 20.87 -1.87
N GLU A 292 9.42 19.93 -2.11
CA GLU A 292 8.69 19.77 -3.36
C GLU A 292 7.20 19.63 -3.04
N ILE A 293 6.36 20.32 -3.81
CA ILE A 293 4.92 20.13 -3.79
C ILE A 293 4.49 19.32 -5.00
N SER A 294 3.69 18.31 -4.77
CA SER A 294 3.24 17.39 -5.81
C SER A 294 1.76 17.07 -5.63
N THR A 295 1.10 16.69 -6.73
CA THR A 295 -0.29 16.21 -6.72
C THR A 295 -0.40 14.86 -7.41
N PHE A 296 -1.41 14.08 -7.05
CA PHE A 296 -1.69 12.78 -7.67
C PHE A 296 -2.41 12.97 -8.99
N THR A 297 -1.86 12.42 -10.07
CA THR A 297 -2.40 12.52 -11.43
C THR A 297 -2.37 11.19 -12.14
N HIS A 298 -3.09 11.08 -13.25
CA HIS A 298 -3.03 9.94 -14.15
C HIS A 298 -2.18 10.25 -15.37
N LYS A 299 -1.38 9.26 -15.81
CA LYS A 299 -0.70 9.29 -17.10
C LYS A 299 -0.88 7.96 -17.84
N PRO A 300 -0.78 7.95 -19.19
CA PRO A 300 -0.75 6.70 -19.94
C PRO A 300 0.41 5.81 -19.50
N ALA A 301 0.15 4.52 -19.38
CA ALA A 301 1.17 3.54 -19.04
C ALA A 301 2.33 3.52 -20.03
N GLU A 302 3.55 3.39 -19.51
CA GLU A 302 4.76 3.34 -20.34
C GLU A 302 4.82 2.06 -21.18
N PRO A 303 5.33 2.15 -22.43
CA PRO A 303 5.57 0.96 -23.24
C PRO A 303 6.58 0.03 -22.56
N LEU A 304 6.25 -1.26 -22.46
CA LEU A 304 7.17 -2.32 -22.04
C LEU A 304 7.83 -2.98 -23.25
N SER A 305 7.02 -3.57 -24.12
CA SER A 305 7.44 -4.18 -25.37
C SER A 305 6.25 -4.42 -26.29
N GLY A 306 6.38 -4.13 -27.56
CA GLY A 306 5.29 -4.29 -28.53
C GLY A 306 4.03 -3.54 -28.10
N ASN A 307 2.95 -4.28 -27.88
CA ASN A 307 1.67 -3.73 -27.39
C ASN A 307 1.54 -3.73 -25.88
N LEU A 308 2.48 -4.34 -25.15
CA LEU A 308 2.46 -4.39 -23.69
C LEU A 308 2.85 -3.02 -23.12
N ARG A 309 2.13 -2.61 -22.09
CA ARG A 309 2.39 -1.39 -21.32
C ARG A 309 2.45 -1.73 -19.84
N GLN A 310 3.29 -1.03 -19.09
CA GLN A 310 3.36 -1.20 -17.66
C GLN A 310 2.19 -0.47 -16.99
N GLY A 311 1.11 -1.19 -16.72
CA GLY A 311 -0.02 -0.65 -15.96
C GLY A 311 0.30 -0.49 -14.48
N GLN A 312 -0.69 -0.10 -13.71
CA GLN A 312 -0.55 0.13 -12.27
C GLN A 312 -0.49 -1.19 -11.51
N LEU A 313 0.63 -1.47 -10.86
CA LEU A 313 0.69 -2.58 -9.90
C LEU A 313 -0.27 -2.30 -8.74
N GLN A 314 -1.13 -3.25 -8.45
CA GLN A 314 -2.10 -3.21 -7.37
C GLN A 314 -1.77 -4.33 -6.38
N VAL A 315 -1.69 -3.97 -5.10
CA VAL A 315 -1.33 -4.91 -4.02
C VAL A 315 -2.47 -4.98 -3.02
N LEU A 316 -3.09 -6.14 -2.88
CA LEU A 316 -4.14 -6.41 -1.91
C LEU A 316 -3.50 -7.04 -0.67
N PRO A 317 -3.39 -6.31 0.44
CA PRO A 317 -2.91 -6.88 1.69
C PRO A 317 -3.98 -7.80 2.30
N LEU A 318 -3.54 -8.91 2.85
CA LEU A 318 -4.39 -9.93 3.47
C LEU A 318 -4.09 -10.01 4.98
N ASN A 319 -5.03 -10.53 5.74
CA ASN A 319 -4.80 -10.79 7.16
C ASN A 319 -3.55 -11.66 7.35
N LYS A 320 -2.70 -11.32 8.29
CA LYS A 320 -1.48 -12.09 8.59
C LYS A 320 -1.84 -13.49 9.07
N THR A 321 -1.14 -14.49 8.57
CA THR A 321 -1.27 -15.89 8.99
C THR A 321 0.05 -16.39 9.56
N GLU A 322 -0.01 -17.20 10.62
CA GLU A 322 1.14 -17.92 11.18
C GLU A 322 1.36 -19.27 10.47
N LYS A 323 0.44 -19.69 9.62
CA LYS A 323 0.57 -20.92 8.85
C LYS A 323 1.61 -20.75 7.73
N ALA A 324 2.34 -21.79 7.44
CA ALA A 324 3.38 -21.76 6.40
C ALA A 324 2.82 -21.63 4.96
N ARG A 325 1.52 -21.83 4.76
CA ARG A 325 0.86 -21.82 3.45
C ARG A 325 -0.57 -21.33 3.59
N ARG A 326 -1.05 -20.70 2.54
CA ARG A 326 -2.43 -20.22 2.37
C ARG A 326 -2.91 -20.60 0.98
N GLY A 327 -4.13 -21.15 0.88
CA GLY A 327 -4.77 -21.40 -0.41
C GLY A 327 -5.17 -20.08 -1.07
N MET A 328 -4.65 -19.83 -2.26
CA MET A 328 -5.01 -18.70 -3.11
C MET A 328 -5.06 -19.10 -4.56
N LEU A 329 -6.03 -18.59 -5.31
CA LEU A 329 -6.23 -18.96 -6.71
C LEU A 329 -6.98 -17.87 -7.47
N TRP A 330 -6.62 -17.65 -8.74
CA TRP A 330 -7.44 -16.94 -9.70
C TRP A 330 -8.24 -17.97 -10.52
N ALA A 331 -9.57 -17.93 -10.43
CA ALA A 331 -10.45 -18.81 -11.18
C ALA A 331 -11.85 -18.23 -11.31
N ASP A 332 -12.51 -18.45 -12.45
CA ASP A 332 -13.93 -18.18 -12.63
C ASP A 332 -14.74 -19.15 -11.77
N VAL A 333 -15.41 -18.67 -10.73
CA VAL A 333 -16.21 -19.51 -9.82
C VAL A 333 -17.72 -19.25 -9.91
N ASN A 334 -18.13 -18.18 -10.60
CA ASN A 334 -19.55 -17.87 -10.82
C ASN A 334 -20.01 -18.17 -12.25
N GLY A 335 -19.10 -18.58 -13.15
CA GLY A 335 -19.40 -18.96 -14.53
C GLY A 335 -19.62 -17.78 -15.47
N ASP A 336 -19.16 -16.59 -15.14
CA ASP A 336 -19.31 -15.39 -15.98
C ASP A 336 -18.17 -15.21 -16.99
N GLY A 337 -17.15 -16.06 -16.93
CA GLY A 337 -15.98 -16.06 -17.82
C GLY A 337 -14.85 -15.14 -17.35
N LEU A 338 -14.97 -14.51 -16.17
CA LEU A 338 -13.95 -13.67 -15.58
C LEU A 338 -13.29 -14.39 -14.39
N PRO A 339 -11.96 -14.45 -14.29
CA PRO A 339 -11.32 -15.07 -13.13
C PRO A 339 -11.49 -14.24 -11.87
N ASP A 340 -12.08 -14.82 -10.84
CA ASP A 340 -12.22 -14.26 -9.50
C ASP A 340 -10.99 -14.57 -8.66
N LEU A 341 -10.76 -13.77 -7.60
CA LEU A 341 -9.70 -14.03 -6.63
C LEU A 341 -10.26 -14.75 -5.41
N LEU A 342 -9.78 -15.96 -5.16
CA LEU A 342 -10.09 -16.75 -3.98
C LEU A 342 -8.93 -16.69 -2.99
N VAL A 343 -9.24 -16.40 -1.74
CA VAL A 343 -8.26 -16.32 -0.64
C VAL A 343 -8.78 -17.07 0.58
N ALA A 344 -8.08 -18.11 0.98
CA ALA A 344 -8.38 -18.79 2.24
C ALA A 344 -7.88 -18.00 3.44
N GLU A 345 -8.65 -18.01 4.53
CA GLU A 345 -8.29 -17.47 5.84
C GLU A 345 -8.08 -18.65 6.81
N PRO A 346 -6.83 -19.16 6.91
CA PRO A 346 -6.58 -20.46 7.57
C PRO A 346 -6.95 -20.50 9.05
N GLU A 347 -6.79 -19.39 9.76
CA GLU A 347 -7.06 -19.30 11.20
C GLU A 347 -8.57 -19.23 11.50
N SER A 348 -9.32 -18.48 10.71
CA SER A 348 -10.75 -18.27 10.93
C SER A 348 -11.64 -19.35 10.34
N GLY A 349 -11.08 -20.24 9.50
CA GLY A 349 -11.88 -21.23 8.78
C GLY A 349 -12.86 -20.58 7.80
N GLN A 350 -12.40 -19.61 7.06
CA GLN A 350 -13.17 -18.86 6.08
C GLN A 350 -12.45 -18.84 4.73
N ILE A 351 -13.20 -18.54 3.68
CA ILE A 351 -12.70 -18.22 2.36
C ILE A 351 -13.31 -16.91 1.91
N SER A 352 -12.49 -16.00 1.43
CA SER A 352 -12.90 -14.74 0.81
C SER A 352 -12.83 -14.86 -0.70
N ILE A 353 -13.91 -14.48 -1.37
CA ILE A 353 -14.01 -14.44 -2.83
C ILE A 353 -14.21 -12.98 -3.25
N TYR A 354 -13.31 -12.50 -4.10
CA TYR A 354 -13.39 -11.18 -4.73
C TYR A 354 -13.82 -11.38 -6.18
N PHE A 355 -15.08 -11.11 -6.49
CA PHE A 355 -15.60 -11.28 -7.83
C PHE A 355 -15.05 -10.22 -8.77
N GLN A 356 -14.56 -10.65 -9.93
CA GLN A 356 -14.08 -9.72 -10.94
C GLN A 356 -15.28 -9.09 -11.67
N GLN A 357 -15.18 -7.78 -11.89
CA GLN A 357 -16.17 -7.02 -12.64
C GLN A 357 -15.75 -6.87 -14.11
N LYS A 358 -16.70 -6.54 -14.99
CA LYS A 358 -16.47 -6.36 -16.43
C LYS A 358 -15.45 -5.25 -16.77
N ASP A 359 -15.29 -4.28 -15.87
CA ASP A 359 -14.27 -3.23 -16.00
C ASP A 359 -12.88 -3.66 -15.53
N GLY A 360 -12.74 -4.90 -15.05
CA GLY A 360 -11.50 -5.46 -14.52
C GLY A 360 -11.25 -5.12 -13.04
N SER A 361 -12.16 -4.41 -12.37
CA SER A 361 -12.07 -4.22 -10.93
C SER A 361 -12.51 -5.48 -10.17
N LEU A 362 -12.10 -5.60 -8.91
CA LEU A 362 -12.59 -6.64 -8.00
C LEU A 362 -13.69 -6.07 -7.11
N SER A 363 -14.69 -6.91 -6.79
CA SER A 363 -15.67 -6.63 -5.74
C SER A 363 -15.00 -6.57 -4.38
N SER A 364 -15.74 -6.17 -3.36
CA SER A 364 -15.44 -6.48 -1.98
C SER A 364 -15.28 -7.97 -1.72
N ALA A 365 -14.64 -8.27 -0.59
CA ALA A 365 -14.51 -9.63 -0.09
C ALA A 365 -15.88 -10.21 0.30
N ASN A 366 -16.35 -11.20 -0.43
CA ASN A 366 -17.46 -12.03 0.00
C ASN A 366 -16.91 -13.21 0.81
N THR A 367 -17.10 -13.18 2.11
CA THR A 367 -16.49 -14.15 3.03
C THR A 367 -17.48 -15.22 3.44
N PHE A 368 -17.07 -16.48 3.32
CA PHE A 368 -17.89 -17.65 3.59
C PHE A 368 -17.21 -18.60 4.58
N PRO A 369 -17.95 -19.23 5.51
CA PRO A 369 -17.40 -20.23 6.41
C PRO A 369 -17.01 -21.50 5.64
N THR A 370 -15.85 -22.07 6.02
CA THR A 370 -15.29 -23.26 5.36
C THR A 370 -14.45 -24.09 6.34
N LEU A 371 -13.64 -25.04 5.84
CA LEU A 371 -12.68 -25.78 6.61
C LEU A 371 -11.55 -24.90 7.13
N ALA A 372 -11.09 -25.15 8.35
CA ALA A 372 -9.91 -24.48 8.87
C ALA A 372 -8.63 -25.01 8.23
N GLY A 373 -7.57 -24.16 8.17
CA GLY A 373 -6.26 -24.58 7.70
C GLY A 373 -6.21 -24.93 6.22
N ILE A 374 -6.96 -24.24 5.35
CA ILE A 374 -6.88 -24.44 3.90
C ILE A 374 -5.52 -23.96 3.38
N THR A 375 -4.76 -24.88 2.79
CA THR A 375 -3.43 -24.65 2.24
C THR A 375 -3.37 -24.68 0.73
N ASP A 376 -4.40 -25.22 0.07
CA ASP A 376 -4.45 -25.35 -1.38
C ASP A 376 -5.91 -25.28 -1.87
N LEU A 377 -6.09 -24.74 -3.08
CA LEU A 377 -7.38 -24.59 -3.75
C LEU A 377 -7.27 -25.08 -5.19
N ALA A 378 -8.35 -25.65 -5.70
CA ALA A 378 -8.51 -25.95 -7.13
C ALA A 378 -9.96 -25.71 -7.55
N VAL A 379 -10.17 -25.30 -8.81
CA VAL A 379 -11.50 -25.03 -9.37
C VAL A 379 -11.65 -25.71 -10.70
N ALA A 380 -12.75 -26.39 -10.90
CA ALA A 380 -13.14 -26.97 -12.19
C ALA A 380 -14.63 -27.30 -12.20
N ASP A 381 -15.27 -27.24 -13.37
CA ASP A 381 -16.59 -27.84 -13.60
C ASP A 381 -16.42 -29.37 -13.64
N TRP A 382 -16.54 -30.01 -12.46
CA TRP A 382 -16.20 -31.41 -12.25
C TRP A 382 -17.27 -32.37 -12.71
N ASP A 383 -18.52 -31.99 -12.52
CA ASP A 383 -19.66 -32.83 -12.88
C ASP A 383 -20.29 -32.45 -14.23
N GLY A 384 -19.83 -31.36 -14.86
CA GLY A 384 -20.24 -30.94 -16.18
C GLY A 384 -21.58 -30.20 -16.21
N ASP A 385 -22.00 -29.63 -15.07
CA ASP A 385 -23.26 -28.88 -14.97
C ASP A 385 -23.11 -27.39 -15.34
N GLY A 386 -21.89 -26.94 -15.59
CA GLY A 386 -21.55 -25.54 -15.93
C GLY A 386 -21.34 -24.65 -14.73
N LYS A 387 -21.36 -25.18 -13.50
CA LYS A 387 -21.03 -24.47 -12.24
C LYS A 387 -19.72 -25.02 -11.68
N PRO A 388 -18.66 -24.22 -11.68
CA PRO A 388 -17.36 -24.74 -11.21
C PRO A 388 -17.37 -25.10 -9.73
N GLU A 389 -16.88 -26.28 -9.39
CA GLU A 389 -16.62 -26.70 -8.02
C GLU A 389 -15.29 -26.12 -7.50
N ILE A 390 -15.31 -25.69 -6.24
CA ILE A 390 -14.16 -25.23 -5.48
C ILE A 390 -13.72 -26.38 -4.56
N PHE A 391 -12.54 -26.94 -4.82
CA PHE A 391 -11.89 -27.95 -3.99
C PHE A 391 -10.95 -27.29 -3.00
N MET A 392 -10.96 -27.75 -1.76
CA MET A 392 -10.25 -27.16 -0.64
C MET A 392 -9.46 -28.24 0.10
N LEU A 393 -8.11 -28.15 0.09
CA LEU A 393 -7.26 -29.00 0.90
C LEU A 393 -7.00 -28.35 2.26
N SER A 394 -7.61 -28.90 3.29
CA SER A 394 -7.39 -28.50 4.68
C SER A 394 -6.26 -29.31 5.30
N GLN A 395 -5.31 -28.63 5.94
CA GLN A 395 -4.22 -29.24 6.71
C GLN A 395 -4.21 -28.63 8.12
N SER A 396 -5.26 -28.91 8.89
CA SER A 396 -5.30 -28.56 10.32
C SER A 396 -4.38 -29.46 11.14
N ASP A 397 -4.03 -29.03 12.35
CA ASP A 397 -3.15 -29.79 13.25
C ASP A 397 -3.78 -31.12 13.70
N GLN A 398 -5.09 -31.26 13.58
CA GLN A 398 -5.84 -32.44 14.03
C GLN A 398 -6.22 -33.37 12.89
N GLU A 399 -6.47 -32.85 11.69
CA GLU A 399 -7.01 -33.63 10.58
C GLU A 399 -6.70 -33.00 9.24
N ARG A 400 -6.43 -33.84 8.22
CA ARG A 400 -6.27 -33.42 6.84
C ARG A 400 -7.44 -33.92 6.02
N GLN A 401 -8.11 -33.01 5.33
CA GLN A 401 -9.36 -33.30 4.63
C GLN A 401 -9.42 -32.57 3.28
N ILE A 402 -10.25 -33.07 2.40
CA ILE A 402 -10.65 -32.38 1.17
C ILE A 402 -12.13 -32.08 1.26
N GLY A 403 -12.48 -30.83 1.09
CA GLY A 403 -13.83 -30.35 0.93
C GLY A 403 -14.11 -29.93 -0.50
N VAL A 404 -15.35 -30.02 -0.93
CA VAL A 404 -15.83 -29.50 -2.22
C VAL A 404 -17.13 -28.72 -2.01
N SER A 405 -17.24 -27.59 -2.68
CA SER A 405 -18.45 -26.75 -2.72
C SER A 405 -18.53 -26.00 -4.03
N HIS A 406 -19.69 -25.45 -4.39
CA HIS A 406 -19.88 -24.53 -5.50
C HIS A 406 -20.80 -23.40 -5.08
N LEU A 407 -20.78 -22.27 -5.79
CA LEU A 407 -21.68 -21.16 -5.55
C LEU A 407 -23.12 -21.52 -5.91
N ASP A 408 -24.07 -21.15 -5.05
CA ASP A 408 -25.48 -21.25 -5.36
C ASP A 408 -25.93 -20.11 -6.30
N ASP A 409 -27.18 -20.16 -6.79
CA ASP A 409 -27.75 -19.14 -7.69
C ASP A 409 -27.85 -17.72 -7.07
N LYS A 410 -27.47 -17.55 -5.82
CA LYS A 410 -27.38 -16.29 -5.09
C LYS A 410 -25.93 -15.92 -4.74
N GLU A 411 -24.98 -16.52 -5.40
CA GLU A 411 -23.52 -16.33 -5.17
C GLU A 411 -23.10 -16.60 -3.71
N ARG A 412 -23.79 -17.52 -3.00
CA ARG A 412 -23.41 -17.95 -1.66
C ARG A 412 -22.68 -19.29 -1.76
N LEU A 413 -21.61 -19.43 -1.00
CA LEU A 413 -20.85 -20.69 -0.93
C LEU A 413 -21.35 -21.52 0.26
N PRO A 414 -22.03 -22.64 0.02
CA PRO A 414 -22.40 -23.58 1.09
C PRO A 414 -21.16 -24.15 1.78
N PHE A 415 -21.29 -24.58 3.05
CA PHE A 415 -20.21 -25.24 3.74
C PHE A 415 -19.77 -26.50 2.98
N PRO A 416 -18.45 -26.74 2.78
CA PRO A 416 -17.95 -27.81 1.92
C PRO A 416 -18.41 -29.21 2.34
N THR A 417 -18.79 -30.01 1.38
CA THR A 417 -18.99 -31.45 1.56
C THR A 417 -17.64 -32.16 1.54
N LEU A 418 -17.38 -33.00 2.55
CA LEU A 418 -16.13 -33.73 2.63
C LEU A 418 -16.06 -34.87 1.61
N ILE A 419 -14.92 -34.96 0.93
CA ILE A 419 -14.59 -36.09 0.04
C ILE A 419 -13.83 -37.13 0.86
N PRO A 420 -14.42 -38.32 1.13
CA PRO A 420 -13.77 -39.33 1.94
C PRO A 420 -12.48 -39.85 1.27
N MET A 421 -11.38 -39.92 2.02
CA MET A 421 -10.09 -40.46 1.61
C MET A 421 -9.65 -41.59 2.55
N ASP A 422 -9.00 -42.63 1.99
CA ASP A 422 -8.41 -43.70 2.78
C ASP A 422 -6.98 -43.30 3.20
N GLY A 423 -6.88 -42.37 4.16
CA GLY A 423 -5.65 -41.80 4.66
C GLY A 423 -5.63 -40.27 4.60
N SER A 424 -4.50 -39.66 4.94
CA SER A 424 -4.32 -38.21 5.02
C SER A 424 -3.95 -37.61 3.66
N PRO A 425 -4.76 -36.70 3.06
CA PRO A 425 -4.41 -36.04 1.81
C PRO A 425 -3.23 -35.07 2.03
N LEU A 426 -2.24 -35.11 1.15
CA LEU A 426 -1.03 -34.30 1.23
C LEU A 426 -0.97 -33.19 0.19
N ALA A 427 -1.41 -33.46 -1.03
CA ALA A 427 -1.50 -32.53 -2.13
C ALA A 427 -2.63 -32.97 -3.06
N MET A 428 -3.25 -32.00 -3.73
CA MET A 428 -4.32 -32.25 -4.68
C MET A 428 -4.17 -31.40 -5.95
N ALA A 429 -4.80 -31.86 -7.02
CA ALA A 429 -5.06 -31.07 -8.21
C ALA A 429 -6.33 -31.55 -8.90
N VAL A 430 -6.97 -30.70 -9.66
CA VAL A 430 -8.12 -31.05 -10.51
C VAL A 430 -7.81 -30.66 -11.94
N GLY A 431 -8.05 -31.58 -12.86
CA GLY A 431 -7.77 -31.34 -14.27
C GLY A 431 -8.15 -32.51 -15.16
N SER A 432 -8.18 -32.33 -16.48
CA SER A 432 -8.50 -33.34 -17.45
C SER A 432 -7.26 -34.15 -17.82
N LEU A 433 -7.37 -35.47 -17.74
CA LEU A 433 -6.30 -36.38 -18.14
C LEU A 433 -6.10 -36.45 -19.68
N LYS A 434 -7.10 -36.03 -20.43
CA LYS A 434 -7.05 -35.89 -21.88
C LYS A 434 -7.90 -34.71 -22.31
N PRO A 435 -7.46 -33.90 -23.27
CA PRO A 435 -8.27 -32.79 -23.78
C PRO A 435 -9.67 -33.21 -24.13
N GLY A 436 -10.68 -32.44 -23.66
CA GLY A 436 -12.11 -32.70 -23.91
C GLY A 436 -12.75 -33.84 -23.07
N THR A 437 -12.03 -34.37 -22.06
CA THR A 437 -12.62 -35.28 -21.07
C THR A 437 -12.97 -34.52 -19.76
N PRO A 438 -13.98 -34.99 -18.99
CA PRO A 438 -14.29 -34.42 -17.70
C PRO A 438 -13.06 -34.40 -16.77
N PRO A 439 -12.92 -33.37 -15.92
CA PRO A 439 -11.84 -33.28 -14.95
C PRO A 439 -11.86 -34.44 -13.95
N VAL A 440 -10.70 -34.79 -13.42
CA VAL A 440 -10.54 -35.71 -12.30
C VAL A 440 -9.85 -35.03 -11.15
N LEU A 441 -10.25 -35.36 -9.92
CA LEU A 441 -9.53 -34.98 -8.71
C LEU A 441 -8.38 -35.99 -8.51
N ALA A 442 -7.13 -35.53 -8.55
CA ALA A 442 -5.93 -36.30 -8.25
C ALA A 442 -5.40 -35.91 -6.88
N VAL A 443 -5.15 -36.88 -6.00
CA VAL A 443 -4.71 -36.65 -4.62
C VAL A 443 -3.58 -37.61 -4.27
N ILE A 444 -2.49 -37.08 -3.71
CA ILE A 444 -1.50 -37.89 -3.01
C ILE A 444 -1.95 -38.08 -1.56
N VAL A 445 -2.12 -39.32 -1.15
CA VAL A 445 -2.61 -39.70 0.19
C VAL A 445 -1.54 -40.45 0.94
N ASP A 446 -1.39 -40.13 2.23
CA ASP A 446 -0.58 -40.89 3.18
C ASP A 446 -1.45 -41.83 4.01
N LYS A 447 -1.07 -43.09 4.06
CA LYS A 447 -1.62 -44.08 5.00
C LYS A 447 -0.48 -44.88 5.65
N ASP A 448 -0.27 -44.65 6.93
CA ASP A 448 0.77 -45.38 7.70
C ASP A 448 2.19 -45.22 7.09
N GLY A 449 2.51 -44.02 6.59
CA GLY A 449 3.79 -43.71 5.94
C GLY A 449 3.93 -44.27 4.51
N LYS A 450 2.87 -44.78 3.93
CA LYS A 450 2.82 -45.24 2.54
C LYS A 450 2.02 -44.25 1.70
N ARG A 451 2.58 -43.89 0.54
CA ARG A 451 1.94 -42.94 -0.38
C ARG A 451 1.11 -43.69 -1.42
N SER A 452 -0.02 -43.13 -1.77
CA SER A 452 -0.87 -43.60 -2.88
C SER A 452 -1.37 -42.40 -3.68
N LEU A 453 -1.47 -42.56 -4.99
CA LEU A 453 -2.24 -41.66 -5.85
C LEU A 453 -3.69 -42.14 -5.84
N VAL A 454 -4.60 -41.25 -5.49
CA VAL A 454 -6.04 -41.48 -5.64
C VAL A 454 -6.56 -40.55 -6.73
N THR A 455 -7.18 -41.11 -7.77
CA THR A 455 -7.93 -40.35 -8.77
C THR A 455 -9.42 -40.56 -8.58
N ARG A 456 -10.22 -39.51 -8.65
CA ARG A 456 -11.66 -39.59 -8.44
C ARG A 456 -12.41 -38.74 -9.46
N THR A 457 -13.50 -39.28 -9.98
CA THR A 457 -14.44 -38.61 -10.90
C THR A 457 -15.71 -38.21 -10.18
N ALA A 458 -16.48 -37.27 -10.75
CA ALA A 458 -17.72 -36.75 -10.16
C ALA A 458 -18.79 -37.82 -9.92
N ASP A 459 -18.85 -38.88 -10.77
CA ASP A 459 -19.76 -40.00 -10.59
C ASP A 459 -19.39 -40.91 -9.41
N GLY A 460 -18.37 -40.55 -8.63
CA GLY A 460 -17.94 -41.23 -7.41
C GLY A 460 -16.98 -42.39 -7.65
N LYS A 461 -16.62 -42.72 -8.92
CA LYS A 461 -15.58 -43.72 -9.20
C LYS A 461 -14.25 -43.26 -8.70
N SER A 462 -13.54 -44.12 -8.00
CA SER A 462 -12.22 -43.85 -7.44
C SER A 462 -11.26 -44.97 -7.83
N LYS A 463 -10.04 -44.59 -8.23
CA LYS A 463 -8.93 -45.49 -8.46
C LYS A 463 -7.79 -45.14 -7.53
N SER A 464 -7.24 -46.10 -6.81
CA SER A 464 -6.08 -45.93 -5.96
C SER A 464 -4.90 -46.75 -6.51
N GLN A 465 -3.77 -46.07 -6.66
CA GLN A 465 -2.51 -46.65 -7.05
C GLN A 465 -1.48 -46.46 -5.94
N LYS A 466 -0.94 -47.56 -5.41
CA LYS A 466 0.17 -47.50 -4.44
C LYS A 466 1.41 -46.97 -5.16
N LEU A 467 2.08 -45.97 -4.54
CA LEU A 467 3.35 -45.44 -5.05
C LEU A 467 4.54 -46.16 -4.41
N ASP A 468 5.74 -45.99 -5.00
CA ASP A 468 6.96 -46.60 -4.53
C ASP A 468 7.25 -46.32 -3.07
N ASP A 469 7.64 -47.33 -2.29
CA ASP A 469 7.90 -47.22 -0.85
C ASP A 469 9.10 -46.29 -0.51
N SER A 470 9.91 -45.91 -1.49
CA SER A 470 10.96 -44.88 -1.35
C SER A 470 10.43 -43.46 -1.26
N PHE A 471 9.21 -43.21 -1.71
CA PHE A 471 8.58 -41.90 -1.65
C PHE A 471 8.14 -41.60 -0.23
N LYS A 472 8.97 -40.88 0.55
CA LYS A 472 8.76 -40.54 1.96
C LYS A 472 8.42 -39.07 2.18
N SER A 473 8.88 -38.18 1.31
CA SER A 473 8.72 -36.76 1.45
C SER A 473 7.27 -36.32 1.21
N ASN A 474 6.89 -35.19 1.84
CA ASN A 474 5.58 -34.61 1.63
C ASN A 474 5.60 -33.71 0.40
N PRO A 475 4.75 -33.98 -0.60
CA PRO A 475 4.60 -33.08 -1.73
C PRO A 475 3.96 -31.75 -1.32
N THR A 476 4.33 -30.68 -2.01
CA THR A 476 3.74 -29.36 -1.82
C THR A 476 2.62 -29.06 -2.81
N SER A 477 2.69 -29.65 -4.01
CA SER A 477 1.65 -29.50 -5.03
C SER A 477 1.70 -30.65 -6.04
N ILE A 478 0.61 -30.76 -6.79
CA ILE A 478 0.48 -31.61 -8.00
C ILE A 478 0.05 -30.65 -9.12
N ALA A 479 0.54 -30.89 -10.33
CA ALA A 479 0.10 -30.17 -11.53
C ALA A 479 -0.12 -31.11 -12.69
N PHE A 480 -1.12 -30.83 -13.53
CA PHE A 480 -1.36 -31.58 -14.78
C PHE A 480 -0.56 -30.91 -15.90
N HIS A 481 0.36 -31.69 -16.51
CA HIS A 481 1.15 -31.28 -17.68
C HIS A 481 1.38 -32.46 -18.61
N ASP A 482 1.30 -32.26 -19.91
CA ASP A 482 1.75 -33.21 -20.91
C ASP A 482 3.27 -33.07 -21.05
N VAL A 483 4.02 -33.78 -20.17
CA VAL A 483 5.48 -33.58 -20.04
C VAL A 483 6.29 -34.33 -21.11
N ASP A 484 5.71 -35.35 -21.78
CA ASP A 484 6.36 -36.10 -22.86
C ASP A 484 5.76 -35.79 -24.25
N GLN A 485 4.82 -34.82 -24.29
CA GLN A 485 4.15 -34.35 -25.52
C GLN A 485 3.40 -35.41 -26.30
N ASP A 486 2.83 -36.43 -25.58
CA ASP A 486 2.05 -37.52 -26.19
C ASP A 486 0.55 -37.20 -26.33
N GLY A 487 0.10 -36.03 -25.87
CA GLY A 487 -1.29 -35.55 -25.90
C GLY A 487 -2.13 -35.98 -24.71
N LEU A 488 -1.52 -36.59 -23.70
CA LEU A 488 -2.15 -36.96 -22.43
C LEU A 488 -1.52 -36.15 -21.28
N ALA A 489 -2.32 -35.78 -20.33
CA ALA A 489 -1.77 -35.04 -19.18
C ALA A 489 -1.17 -36.01 -18.15
N ASP A 490 0.07 -35.79 -17.80
CA ASP A 490 0.77 -36.42 -16.69
C ASP A 490 0.56 -35.62 -15.41
N LEU A 491 0.92 -36.22 -14.27
CA LEU A 491 0.92 -35.53 -12.99
C LEU A 491 2.37 -35.26 -12.57
N VAL A 492 2.70 -33.97 -12.46
CA VAL A 492 3.99 -33.53 -11.92
C VAL A 492 3.81 -33.27 -10.43
N VAL A 493 4.51 -34.04 -9.61
CA VAL A 493 4.46 -33.95 -8.15
C VAL A 493 5.70 -33.20 -7.66
N LEU A 494 5.50 -32.05 -7.04
CA LEU A 494 6.58 -31.19 -6.57
C LEU A 494 6.88 -31.41 -5.10
N ILE A 495 8.17 -31.64 -4.86
CA ILE A 495 8.76 -31.77 -3.54
C ILE A 495 9.95 -30.80 -3.52
N PRO A 496 9.89 -29.71 -2.74
CA PRO A 496 10.96 -28.73 -2.71
C PRO A 496 12.31 -29.36 -2.40
N TYR A 497 13.35 -28.90 -3.11
CA TYR A 497 14.74 -29.34 -2.97
C TYR A 497 15.02 -30.82 -3.29
N GLU A 498 14.06 -31.51 -3.86
CA GLU A 498 14.20 -32.93 -4.25
C GLU A 498 14.12 -33.12 -5.77
N LYS A 499 14.13 -34.38 -6.19
CA LYS A 499 13.87 -34.78 -7.57
C LYS A 499 12.41 -34.51 -7.92
N VAL A 500 12.17 -34.18 -9.19
CA VAL A 500 10.82 -34.09 -9.73
C VAL A 500 10.26 -35.48 -9.87
N LYS A 501 9.11 -35.73 -9.24
CA LYS A 501 8.35 -36.96 -9.42
C LYS A 501 7.29 -36.74 -10.49
N ILE A 502 7.33 -37.56 -11.52
CA ILE A 502 6.33 -37.59 -12.59
C ILE A 502 5.55 -38.90 -12.48
N LEU A 503 4.24 -38.77 -12.50
CA LEU A 503 3.33 -39.89 -12.66
C LEU A 503 2.82 -39.82 -14.10
N ARG A 504 3.53 -40.52 -15.00
CA ARG A 504 3.29 -40.49 -16.44
C ARG A 504 2.03 -41.30 -16.76
N GLN A 505 1.11 -40.73 -17.51
CA GLN A 505 -0.09 -41.43 -17.94
C GLN A 505 0.25 -42.42 -19.04
N VAL A 506 -0.19 -43.70 -18.84
CA VAL A 506 -0.05 -44.75 -19.82
C VAL A 506 -1.43 -45.30 -20.17
N PRO A 507 -1.88 -45.24 -21.44
CA PRO A 507 -3.21 -45.71 -21.81
C PRO A 507 -3.50 -47.15 -21.37
N GLY A 508 -4.61 -47.30 -20.60
CA GLY A 508 -5.05 -48.64 -20.15
C GLY A 508 -4.23 -49.26 -19.03
N LYS A 509 -3.29 -48.57 -18.44
CA LYS A 509 -2.45 -49.01 -17.32
C LYS A 509 -2.53 -48.03 -16.13
N ASP A 510 -1.83 -48.38 -15.06
CA ASP A 510 -1.54 -47.44 -13.96
C ASP A 510 -0.51 -46.40 -14.41
N PHE A 511 -0.41 -45.29 -13.70
CA PHE A 511 0.61 -44.30 -13.96
C PHE A 511 2.00 -44.86 -13.75
N GLU A 512 2.90 -44.59 -14.67
CA GLU A 512 4.32 -44.95 -14.56
C GLU A 512 5.03 -43.91 -13.66
N GLU A 513 5.67 -44.40 -12.59
CA GLU A 513 6.41 -43.51 -11.68
C GLU A 513 7.81 -43.23 -12.21
N ILE A 514 8.15 -41.95 -12.35
CA ILE A 514 9.45 -41.49 -12.82
C ILE A 514 10.00 -40.49 -11.81
N ASP A 515 11.14 -40.81 -11.19
CA ASP A 515 11.88 -39.91 -10.32
C ASP A 515 13.09 -39.36 -11.09
N ILE A 516 13.03 -38.10 -11.46
CA ILE A 516 14.02 -37.50 -12.33
C ILE A 516 14.61 -36.24 -11.72
N ALA A 517 15.94 -36.12 -11.78
CA ALA A 517 16.60 -34.91 -11.37
C ALA A 517 16.32 -33.77 -12.37
N ALA A 518 15.87 -32.64 -11.89
CA ALA A 518 15.73 -31.47 -12.73
C ALA A 518 17.10 -31.05 -13.28
N PRO A 519 17.24 -30.80 -14.60
CA PRO A 519 18.51 -30.39 -15.18
C PRO A 519 18.95 -29.04 -14.57
N GLY A 520 20.12 -29.03 -13.93
CA GLY A 520 20.70 -27.79 -13.35
C GLY A 520 20.45 -27.61 -11.87
N GLY A 521 19.82 -28.56 -11.19
CA GLY A 521 19.67 -28.52 -9.73
C GLY A 521 18.24 -28.76 -9.27
N THR A 522 18.01 -28.50 -8.00
CA THR A 522 16.70 -28.68 -7.35
C THR A 522 15.77 -27.50 -7.65
N ILE A 523 14.47 -27.76 -7.59
CA ILE A 523 13.40 -26.76 -7.67
C ILE A 523 13.03 -26.38 -6.25
N GLU A 524 13.00 -25.06 -5.98
CA GLU A 524 12.72 -24.54 -4.65
C GLU A 524 11.21 -24.32 -4.43
N GLN A 525 10.55 -23.73 -5.42
CA GLN A 525 9.14 -23.35 -5.35
C GLN A 525 8.26 -24.25 -6.23
N PRO A 526 7.01 -24.49 -5.81
CA PRO A 526 6.10 -25.39 -6.52
C PRO A 526 5.54 -24.83 -7.82
N TRP A 527 5.93 -23.66 -8.24
CA TRP A 527 5.34 -22.97 -9.39
C TRP A 527 6.07 -23.25 -10.67
N MET A 528 5.31 -23.78 -11.63
CA MET A 528 5.77 -24.10 -12.97
C MET A 528 4.77 -23.54 -13.97
N THR A 529 5.23 -23.29 -15.18
CA THR A 529 4.37 -22.93 -16.30
C THR A 529 4.67 -23.82 -17.50
N SER A 530 3.79 -23.82 -18.48
CA SER A 530 4.02 -24.43 -19.78
C SER A 530 4.10 -23.34 -20.83
N LEU A 531 5.08 -23.45 -21.73
CA LEU A 531 5.31 -22.48 -22.79
C LEU A 531 5.92 -23.18 -23.99
N ASP A 532 5.38 -22.96 -25.20
CA ASP A 532 6.03 -23.32 -26.44
C ASP A 532 7.25 -22.41 -26.64
N VAL A 533 8.42 -22.87 -26.21
CA VAL A 533 9.65 -22.08 -26.25
C VAL A 533 10.39 -22.19 -27.55
N ASP A 534 10.15 -23.18 -28.39
CA ASP A 534 10.85 -23.39 -29.67
C ASP A 534 9.96 -23.15 -30.90
N GLY A 535 8.66 -22.91 -30.69
CA GLY A 535 7.70 -22.54 -31.74
C GLY A 535 7.18 -23.75 -32.54
N ASP A 536 7.28 -24.97 -31.97
CA ASP A 536 6.81 -26.20 -32.62
C ASP A 536 5.31 -26.47 -32.39
N GLY A 537 4.62 -25.61 -31.63
CA GLY A 537 3.21 -25.74 -31.30
C GLY A 537 2.91 -26.64 -30.10
N LYS A 538 3.94 -27.17 -29.43
CA LYS A 538 3.81 -28.00 -28.23
C LYS A 538 4.48 -27.33 -27.05
N PRO A 539 3.73 -27.10 -25.96
CA PRO A 539 4.34 -26.45 -24.81
C PRO A 539 5.33 -27.35 -24.06
N GLU A 540 6.46 -26.79 -23.69
CA GLU A 540 7.43 -27.37 -22.78
C GLU A 540 7.07 -27.09 -21.33
N LEU A 541 7.49 -27.97 -20.42
CA LEU A 541 7.49 -27.70 -19.00
C LEU A 541 8.63 -26.72 -18.64
N VAL A 542 8.30 -25.57 -18.08
CA VAL A 542 9.27 -24.54 -17.71
C VAL A 542 9.54 -24.57 -16.21
N LEU A 543 10.78 -24.84 -15.83
CA LEU A 543 11.24 -25.03 -14.46
C LEU A 543 12.11 -23.85 -14.00
N PRO A 544 11.70 -23.10 -12.97
CA PRO A 544 12.53 -22.05 -12.38
C PRO A 544 13.66 -22.66 -11.53
N GLN A 545 14.89 -22.22 -11.76
CA GLN A 545 16.07 -22.76 -11.08
C GLN A 545 17.13 -21.68 -10.91
N ARG A 546 17.54 -21.36 -9.68
CA ARG A 546 18.59 -20.37 -9.43
C ARG A 546 18.36 -19.09 -10.24
N ASN A 547 19.30 -18.75 -11.14
CA ASN A 547 19.25 -17.52 -11.96
C ASN A 547 18.76 -17.75 -13.41
N PHE A 548 18.07 -18.86 -13.69
CA PHE A 548 17.55 -19.18 -15.02
C PHE A 548 16.25 -20.01 -14.95
N LEU A 549 15.55 -20.05 -16.07
CA LEU A 549 14.49 -21.02 -16.37
C LEU A 549 15.01 -22.07 -17.35
N ARG A 550 14.54 -23.31 -17.22
CA ARG A 550 14.73 -24.36 -18.22
C ARG A 550 13.41 -24.88 -18.72
N ALA A 551 13.27 -24.87 -20.04
CA ALA A 551 12.21 -25.52 -20.74
C ALA A 551 12.64 -26.94 -21.05
N VAL A 552 11.87 -27.95 -20.64
CA VAL A 552 12.22 -29.35 -20.69
C VAL A 552 11.07 -30.20 -21.23
N VAL A 553 11.41 -31.27 -21.91
CA VAL A 553 10.50 -32.35 -22.34
C VAL A 553 11.01 -33.66 -21.80
N LEU A 554 10.14 -34.52 -21.29
CA LEU A 554 10.47 -35.86 -20.84
C LEU A 554 10.65 -36.78 -22.08
N GLN A 555 11.78 -37.42 -22.18
CA GLN A 555 12.07 -38.35 -23.30
C GLN A 555 12.60 -39.67 -22.80
N ALA A 556 12.22 -40.73 -23.50
CA ALA A 556 12.83 -42.05 -23.27
C ALA A 556 14.31 -42.08 -23.73
N ASP A 557 15.19 -42.56 -22.87
CA ASP A 557 16.61 -42.71 -23.18
C ASP A 557 17.00 -44.22 -23.19
N ASN A 558 17.12 -44.75 -24.37
CA ASN A 558 17.48 -46.17 -24.56
C ASN A 558 18.90 -46.50 -24.08
N ALA A 559 19.79 -45.51 -23.96
CA ALA A 559 21.15 -45.72 -23.45
C ALA A 559 21.18 -45.88 -21.94
N LEU A 560 20.21 -45.29 -21.21
CA LEU A 560 20.09 -45.38 -19.76
C LEU A 560 19.43 -46.66 -19.27
N GLN A 561 18.78 -47.44 -20.16
CA GLN A 561 18.19 -48.74 -19.80
C GLN A 561 19.22 -49.79 -19.36
N SER A 562 20.51 -49.56 -19.65
CA SER A 562 21.62 -50.47 -19.29
C SER A 562 22.40 -50.06 -18.04
N SER A 563 22.16 -48.89 -17.48
CA SER A 563 22.83 -48.35 -16.30
C SER A 563 21.84 -48.11 -15.16
N THR A 564 22.33 -47.98 -13.95
CA THR A 564 21.63 -47.85 -12.65
C THR A 564 20.39 -46.95 -12.56
N ASN A 565 19.94 -46.32 -13.63
CA ASN A 565 18.71 -45.56 -13.74
C ASN A 565 17.55 -46.48 -14.18
N ARG A 566 16.74 -46.91 -13.24
CA ARG A 566 15.73 -47.95 -13.41
C ARG A 566 14.61 -47.64 -14.42
N ASN A 567 14.44 -46.37 -14.86
CA ASN A 567 13.24 -45.95 -15.59
C ASN A 567 13.47 -45.58 -17.05
N GLY A 568 14.73 -45.42 -17.52
CA GLY A 568 15.00 -45.12 -18.93
C GLY A 568 14.45 -43.80 -19.46
N TRP A 569 14.18 -42.85 -18.56
CA TRP A 569 13.66 -41.55 -18.89
C TRP A 569 14.66 -40.43 -18.53
N THR A 570 14.68 -39.35 -19.31
CA THR A 570 15.50 -38.16 -19.06
C THR A 570 14.75 -36.91 -19.47
N PHE A 571 15.08 -35.76 -18.84
CA PHE A 571 14.67 -34.46 -19.34
C PHE A 571 15.60 -34.01 -20.45
N LYS A 572 15.06 -33.80 -21.64
CA LYS A 572 15.73 -33.05 -22.69
C LYS A 572 15.49 -31.56 -22.47
N VAL A 573 16.58 -30.82 -22.29
CA VAL A 573 16.51 -29.35 -22.24
C VAL A 573 16.35 -28.85 -23.67
N LYS A 574 15.23 -28.15 -23.92
CA LYS A 574 14.95 -27.46 -25.18
C LYS A 574 15.61 -26.10 -25.19
N GLU A 575 15.44 -25.34 -24.08
CA GLU A 575 15.94 -24.00 -23.95
C GLU A 575 16.37 -23.69 -22.51
N GLN A 576 17.30 -22.75 -22.34
CA GLN A 576 17.62 -22.11 -21.06
C GLN A 576 17.49 -20.61 -21.21
N ILE A 577 16.68 -19.99 -20.35
CA ILE A 577 16.39 -18.55 -20.34
C ILE A 577 16.99 -17.99 -19.07
N ASN A 578 17.98 -17.11 -19.19
CA ASN A 578 18.71 -16.57 -18.06
C ASN A 578 17.99 -15.33 -17.47
N GLY A 579 18.06 -15.18 -16.15
CA GLY A 579 17.65 -13.97 -15.46
C GLY A 579 18.62 -12.80 -15.68
N SER A 580 18.34 -11.67 -15.06
CA SER A 580 19.09 -10.41 -15.23
C SER A 580 20.51 -10.47 -14.67
N GLY A 581 20.78 -11.29 -13.66
CA GLY A 581 22.07 -11.39 -12.98
C GLY A 581 22.49 -12.83 -12.65
N SER A 582 23.77 -13.01 -12.36
CA SER A 582 24.30 -14.30 -11.92
C SER A 582 23.88 -14.71 -10.50
N ASP A 583 23.49 -13.74 -9.70
CA ASP A 583 22.97 -13.86 -8.33
C ASP A 583 21.45 -13.81 -8.24
N SER A 584 20.74 -13.68 -9.37
CA SER A 584 19.29 -13.79 -9.44
C SER A 584 18.79 -15.11 -8.85
N ARG A 585 17.62 -15.06 -8.22
CA ARG A 585 16.91 -16.25 -7.71
C ARG A 585 15.50 -16.27 -8.28
N ILE A 586 15.36 -16.98 -9.39
CA ILE A 586 14.09 -17.10 -10.09
C ILE A 586 13.22 -18.12 -9.37
N VAL A 587 12.06 -17.70 -8.90
CA VAL A 587 11.13 -18.52 -8.11
C VAL A 587 9.84 -18.85 -8.85
N GLY A 588 9.56 -18.21 -9.98
CA GLY A 588 8.37 -18.47 -10.78
C GLY A 588 8.46 -17.85 -12.17
N ALA A 589 7.56 -18.27 -13.05
CA ALA A 589 7.44 -17.76 -14.40
C ALA A 589 5.98 -17.74 -14.88
N ALA A 590 5.64 -16.75 -15.71
CA ALA A 590 4.36 -16.62 -16.38
C ALA A 590 4.57 -16.27 -17.85
N ALA A 591 3.88 -16.95 -18.74
CA ALA A 591 3.87 -16.64 -20.16
C ALA A 591 2.58 -15.92 -20.54
N LEU A 592 2.69 -14.83 -21.30
CA LEU A 592 1.56 -14.09 -21.85
C LEU A 592 1.70 -13.93 -23.37
N SER A 593 0.63 -14.26 -24.08
CA SER A 593 0.60 -14.14 -25.55
C SER A 593 -0.03 -12.81 -25.97
N ASN A 594 0.69 -12.03 -26.79
CA ASN A 594 0.26 -10.75 -27.33
C ASN A 594 -0.61 -10.90 -28.60
N GLY A 595 -1.64 -11.77 -28.57
CA GLY A 595 -2.53 -12.02 -29.69
C GLY A 595 -2.32 -13.37 -30.37
N THR A 596 -3.16 -13.71 -31.36
CA THR A 596 -3.28 -15.06 -31.94
C THR A 596 -2.06 -15.57 -32.74
N ASN A 597 -1.06 -14.72 -33.00
CA ASN A 597 0.15 -15.11 -33.75
C ASN A 597 1.43 -14.45 -33.23
N ALA A 598 1.41 -13.86 -32.04
CA ALA A 598 2.59 -13.20 -31.48
C ALA A 598 3.41 -14.19 -30.64
N THR A 599 4.72 -14.08 -30.72
CA THR A 599 5.64 -14.77 -29.82
C THR A 599 5.30 -14.37 -28.37
N PRO A 600 5.09 -15.31 -27.44
CA PRO A 600 4.73 -14.97 -26.07
C PRO A 600 5.86 -14.20 -25.38
N SER A 601 5.49 -13.27 -24.53
CA SER A 601 6.39 -12.63 -23.56
C SER A 601 6.47 -13.48 -22.29
N LEU A 602 7.67 -13.64 -21.75
CA LEU A 602 7.92 -14.44 -20.54
C LEU A 602 8.30 -13.52 -19.39
N PHE A 603 7.57 -13.60 -18.31
CA PHE A 603 7.85 -12.88 -17.07
C PHE A 603 8.45 -13.83 -16.04
N MET A 604 9.57 -13.43 -15.43
CA MET A 604 10.27 -14.20 -14.39
C MET A 604 10.28 -13.40 -13.08
N LEU A 605 9.93 -14.05 -11.98
CA LEU A 605 9.99 -13.44 -10.64
C LEU A 605 11.37 -13.69 -10.02
N ASP A 606 12.15 -12.64 -9.88
CA ASP A 606 13.46 -12.65 -9.20
C ASP A 606 13.30 -12.21 -7.73
N ALA A 607 13.35 -13.17 -6.82
CA ALA A 607 13.17 -12.93 -5.40
C ALA A 607 14.36 -12.23 -4.73
N THR A 608 15.58 -12.35 -5.28
CA THR A 608 16.78 -11.67 -4.73
C THR A 608 16.70 -10.18 -4.99
N HIS A 609 16.43 -9.80 -6.23
CA HIS A 609 16.39 -8.39 -6.63
C HIS A 609 15.02 -7.75 -6.43
N LYS A 610 14.00 -8.53 -6.04
CA LYS A 610 12.60 -8.07 -5.92
C LYS A 610 12.11 -7.44 -7.23
N GLN A 611 12.31 -8.17 -8.33
CA GLN A 611 12.04 -7.69 -9.67
C GLN A 611 11.22 -8.69 -10.46
N LEU A 612 10.43 -8.16 -11.37
CA LEU A 612 9.80 -8.90 -12.45
C LEU A 612 10.63 -8.66 -13.72
N THR A 613 11.28 -9.72 -14.23
CA THR A 613 12.11 -9.66 -15.43
C THR A 613 11.28 -10.07 -16.64
N LEU A 614 11.13 -9.19 -17.61
CA LEU A 614 10.52 -9.47 -18.91
C LEU A 614 11.57 -9.99 -19.88
N CYS A 615 11.31 -11.15 -20.47
CA CYS A 615 12.11 -11.75 -21.52
C CYS A 615 11.29 -11.95 -22.80
N GLU A 616 11.91 -11.69 -23.94
CA GLU A 616 11.35 -11.92 -25.28
C GLU A 616 12.40 -12.49 -26.22
N ARG A 617 11.97 -13.06 -27.33
CA ARG A 617 12.86 -13.53 -28.37
C ARG A 617 13.27 -12.39 -29.30
N ASP A 618 14.56 -12.31 -29.59
CA ASP A 618 15.10 -11.41 -30.61
C ASP A 618 14.82 -11.93 -32.04
N ASP A 619 15.22 -11.16 -33.06
CA ASP A 619 15.08 -11.51 -34.47
C ASP A 619 15.79 -12.83 -34.86
N LYS A 620 16.69 -13.31 -34.01
CA LYS A 620 17.41 -14.58 -34.20
C LYS A 620 16.75 -15.74 -33.45
N GLY A 621 15.64 -15.48 -32.78
CA GLY A 621 14.94 -16.44 -31.94
C GLY A 621 15.59 -16.71 -30.59
N VAL A 622 16.52 -15.87 -30.12
CA VAL A 622 17.23 -16.03 -28.85
C VAL A 622 16.49 -15.22 -27.78
N TRP A 623 16.26 -15.83 -26.62
CA TRP A 623 15.64 -15.16 -25.47
C TRP A 623 16.58 -14.10 -24.88
N GLN A 624 16.08 -12.90 -24.72
CA GLN A 624 16.78 -11.74 -24.19
C GLN A 624 15.96 -11.10 -23.05
N VAL A 625 16.66 -10.61 -22.03
CA VAL A 625 16.03 -9.73 -21.03
C VAL A 625 15.73 -8.38 -21.69
N VAL A 626 14.46 -8.03 -21.74
CA VAL A 626 13.99 -6.75 -22.31
C VAL A 626 13.95 -5.66 -21.26
N ARG A 627 13.39 -6.00 -20.08
CA ARG A 627 13.21 -5.03 -19.00
C ARG A 627 13.13 -5.72 -17.63
N ASN A 628 13.62 -5.02 -16.60
CA ASN A 628 13.38 -5.35 -15.20
C ASN A 628 12.44 -4.32 -14.60
N LEU A 629 11.43 -4.79 -13.88
CA LEU A 629 10.44 -3.99 -13.17
C LEU A 629 10.62 -4.20 -11.68
N ASP A 630 10.91 -3.15 -10.94
CA ASP A 630 11.03 -3.23 -9.49
C ASP A 630 9.66 -3.49 -8.85
N LEU A 631 9.63 -4.39 -7.88
CA LEU A 631 8.43 -4.71 -7.11
C LEU A 631 8.53 -4.03 -5.72
N PRO A 632 7.52 -3.30 -5.29
CA PRO A 632 7.54 -2.60 -4.00
C PRO A 632 7.46 -3.57 -2.81
N VAL A 633 6.92 -4.78 -3.04
CA VAL A 633 6.74 -5.82 -2.02
C VAL A 633 7.68 -6.99 -2.31
N SER A 634 8.31 -7.51 -1.27
CA SER A 634 9.30 -8.61 -1.37
C SER A 634 8.75 -9.99 -1.08
N GLU A 635 7.48 -10.11 -0.75
CA GLU A 635 6.88 -11.35 -0.24
C GLU A 635 6.38 -12.31 -1.32
N PHE A 636 6.40 -11.88 -2.59
CA PHE A 636 5.90 -12.72 -3.68
C PHE A 636 6.78 -13.96 -3.88
N ASN A 637 6.13 -15.11 -3.94
CA ASN A 637 6.76 -16.41 -4.13
C ASN A 637 6.19 -17.18 -5.32
N SER A 638 5.16 -16.63 -5.98
CA SER A 638 4.56 -17.22 -7.16
C SER A 638 3.96 -16.16 -8.08
N LEU A 639 3.82 -16.47 -9.35
CA LEU A 639 3.12 -15.65 -10.33
C LEU A 639 2.43 -16.53 -11.38
N GLY A 640 1.44 -15.95 -12.03
CA GLY A 640 0.70 -16.59 -13.13
C GLY A 640 0.03 -15.55 -14.02
N PRO A 641 -0.37 -15.95 -15.23
CA PRO A 641 -1.16 -15.10 -16.11
C PRO A 641 -2.59 -14.98 -15.58
N VAL A 642 -3.14 -13.75 -15.63
CA VAL A 642 -4.52 -13.46 -15.24
C VAL A 642 -5.19 -12.63 -16.33
N ALA A 643 -6.47 -12.90 -16.58
CA ALA A 643 -7.30 -12.11 -17.49
C ALA A 643 -8.17 -11.12 -16.69
N PHE A 644 -8.12 -9.84 -17.03
CA PHE A 644 -9.00 -8.82 -16.48
C PHE A 644 -9.92 -8.26 -17.55
N GLY A 645 -11.22 -8.19 -17.25
CA GLY A 645 -12.25 -7.71 -18.16
C GLY A 645 -12.49 -8.60 -19.38
N GLY A 646 -12.03 -9.85 -19.36
CA GLY A 646 -12.16 -10.80 -20.47
C GLY A 646 -11.55 -12.15 -20.18
N THR A 647 -11.44 -13.02 -21.20
CA THR A 647 -10.92 -14.39 -21.07
C THR A 647 -9.44 -14.54 -21.47
N THR A 648 -8.87 -13.52 -22.11
CA THR A 648 -7.46 -13.55 -22.56
C THR A 648 -6.57 -12.94 -21.49
N PRO A 649 -5.52 -13.63 -21.00
CA PRO A 649 -4.59 -13.09 -20.04
C PRO A 649 -3.96 -11.78 -20.51
N ASN A 650 -4.09 -10.74 -19.72
CA ASN A 650 -3.60 -9.38 -19.97
C ASN A 650 -2.93 -8.74 -18.74
N ALA A 651 -2.69 -9.55 -17.72
CA ALA A 651 -2.02 -9.14 -16.51
C ALA A 651 -1.16 -10.28 -15.95
N VAL A 652 -0.18 -9.94 -15.12
CA VAL A 652 0.57 -10.88 -14.29
C VAL A 652 0.02 -10.80 -12.86
N GLY A 653 -0.50 -11.90 -12.36
CA GLY A 653 -0.92 -12.05 -10.96
C GLY A 653 0.21 -12.59 -10.10
N PHE A 654 0.28 -12.17 -8.85
CA PHE A 654 1.29 -12.56 -7.87
C PHE A 654 0.63 -13.03 -6.59
N PHE A 655 1.25 -13.99 -5.92
CA PHE A 655 0.89 -14.37 -4.57
C PHE A 655 2.11 -14.34 -3.65
N GLY A 656 1.93 -13.77 -2.47
CA GLY A 656 2.76 -13.93 -1.28
C GLY A 656 1.97 -14.67 -0.20
N LEU A 657 2.50 -14.80 1.00
CA LEU A 657 1.76 -15.43 2.09
C LEU A 657 0.61 -14.56 2.59
N ASN A 658 0.85 -13.24 2.68
CA ASN A 658 -0.09 -12.25 3.22
C ASN A 658 -0.46 -11.16 2.21
N THR A 659 -0.24 -11.43 0.93
CA THR A 659 -0.52 -10.49 -0.15
C THR A 659 -0.96 -11.23 -1.42
N ALA A 660 -1.94 -10.65 -2.11
CA ALA A 660 -2.20 -10.92 -3.51
C ALA A 660 -1.96 -9.63 -4.30
N ALA A 661 -1.43 -9.73 -5.51
CA ALA A 661 -1.19 -8.55 -6.32
C ALA A 661 -1.38 -8.86 -7.80
N TRP A 662 -1.53 -7.82 -8.61
CA TRP A 662 -1.59 -7.97 -10.06
C TRP A 662 -1.03 -6.74 -10.77
N LEU A 663 -0.35 -6.97 -11.86
CA LEU A 663 0.19 -5.96 -12.76
C LEU A 663 -0.57 -6.06 -14.09
N PRO A 664 -1.55 -5.20 -14.36
CA PRO A 664 -2.14 -5.07 -15.69
C PRO A 664 -1.07 -4.65 -16.71
N LEU A 665 -1.15 -5.20 -17.93
CA LEU A 665 -0.21 -4.84 -19.01
C LEU A 665 -0.82 -3.82 -19.98
N HIS A 666 -1.69 -2.97 -19.47
CA HIS A 666 -2.39 -1.90 -20.19
C HIS A 666 -2.94 -0.87 -19.19
N GLY A 667 -3.57 0.20 -19.73
CA GLY A 667 -4.29 1.21 -18.95
C GLY A 667 -3.45 2.42 -18.60
N ASP A 668 -3.96 3.23 -17.68
CA ASP A 668 -3.28 4.38 -17.12
C ASP A 668 -2.67 4.04 -15.76
N VAL A 669 -1.71 4.85 -15.33
CA VAL A 669 -1.05 4.71 -14.04
C VAL A 669 -1.16 6.00 -13.24
N TRP A 670 -1.24 5.87 -11.93
CA TRP A 670 -1.09 6.99 -11.03
C TRP A 670 0.37 7.47 -10.99
N GLU A 671 0.54 8.76 -10.96
CA GLU A 671 1.83 9.43 -10.81
C GLU A 671 1.73 10.55 -9.79
N LEU A 672 2.79 10.74 -9.03
CA LEU A 672 2.97 11.92 -8.19
C LEU A 672 3.71 12.96 -9.04
N THR A 673 2.97 13.99 -9.49
CA THR A 673 3.48 15.02 -10.40
C THR A 673 3.92 16.24 -9.61
N GLU A 674 5.21 16.61 -9.72
CA GLU A 674 5.75 17.82 -9.11
C GLU A 674 5.09 19.07 -9.74
N LEU A 675 4.58 19.95 -8.89
CA LEU A 675 4.03 21.26 -9.27
C LEU A 675 5.10 22.33 -9.19
N ASP A 676 5.81 22.42 -8.06
CA ASP A 676 6.91 23.35 -7.84
C ASP A 676 7.82 22.87 -6.68
N GLY A 677 8.94 23.57 -6.47
CA GLY A 677 9.88 23.27 -5.40
C GLY A 677 10.44 24.50 -4.74
N TYR A 678 10.81 24.34 -3.46
CA TYR A 678 11.34 25.41 -2.62
C TYR A 678 12.66 24.99 -1.96
N GLU A 679 13.62 25.92 -1.94
CA GLU A 679 14.87 25.78 -1.18
C GLU A 679 15.02 26.98 -0.24
N THR A 680 15.29 26.72 1.03
CA THR A 680 15.55 27.79 1.96
C THR A 680 16.85 28.54 1.58
N PRO A 681 16.85 29.87 1.48
CA PRO A 681 18.08 30.62 1.21
C PRO A 681 18.98 30.76 2.45
N ILE A 682 18.61 30.17 3.57
CA ILE A 682 19.42 30.18 4.79
C ILE A 682 20.64 29.30 4.56
N LYS A 683 21.81 29.89 4.64
CA LYS A 683 23.06 29.13 4.48
C LYS A 683 23.18 28.06 5.56
N ASP A 684 23.44 26.81 5.13
CA ASP A 684 23.47 25.64 6.01
C ASP A 684 22.14 25.41 6.77
N GLY A 685 21.02 25.89 6.19
CA GLY A 685 19.69 25.70 6.72
C GLY A 685 19.20 24.26 6.57
N HIS A 686 18.26 23.88 7.43
CA HIS A 686 17.71 22.53 7.45
C HIS A 686 16.20 22.61 7.68
N LEU A 687 15.43 22.47 6.60
CA LEU A 687 14.01 22.33 6.72
C LEU A 687 13.69 21.01 7.45
N GLY A 688 13.11 21.10 8.63
CA GLY A 688 12.81 19.96 9.49
C GLY A 688 11.41 19.44 9.29
N ASP A 689 10.47 20.37 9.23
CA ASP A 689 9.05 20.07 9.10
C ASP A 689 8.30 21.17 8.35
N VAL A 690 7.02 20.94 8.03
CA VAL A 690 6.15 21.86 7.30
C VAL A 690 4.70 21.69 7.74
N THR A 691 3.96 22.81 7.78
CA THR A 691 2.50 22.83 7.96
C THR A 691 1.86 23.77 6.94
N SER A 692 0.55 23.67 6.76
CA SER A 692 -0.22 24.48 5.83
C SER A 692 -1.28 25.32 6.51
N GLY A 693 -1.66 26.43 5.87
CA GLY A 693 -2.79 27.27 6.26
C GLY A 693 -2.87 28.51 5.40
N ASP A 694 -4.05 29.05 5.22
CA ASP A 694 -4.28 30.27 4.43
C ASP A 694 -3.73 31.50 5.17
N LEU A 695 -2.53 31.93 4.80
CA LEU A 695 -1.82 33.03 5.45
C LEU A 695 -2.21 34.42 4.92
N ASN A 696 -2.76 34.47 3.73
CA ASN A 696 -3.07 35.73 3.02
C ASN A 696 -4.57 35.96 2.79
N ASN A 697 -5.43 35.04 3.29
CA ASN A 697 -6.87 35.01 3.14
C ASN A 697 -7.35 35.00 1.67
N ASP A 698 -6.61 34.29 0.80
CA ASP A 698 -6.98 34.11 -0.62
C ASP A 698 -7.80 32.85 -0.88
N GLY A 699 -8.03 32.04 0.13
CA GLY A 699 -8.77 30.79 0.08
C GLY A 699 -7.93 29.56 -0.26
N ARG A 700 -6.64 29.71 -0.55
CA ARG A 700 -5.67 28.60 -0.71
C ARG A 700 -4.80 28.51 0.55
N LYS A 701 -4.39 27.30 0.89
CA LYS A 701 -3.45 27.11 2.00
C LYS A 701 -2.03 27.34 1.51
N ASP A 702 -1.30 28.13 2.26
CA ASP A 702 0.12 28.42 2.11
C ASP A 702 0.95 27.49 3.01
N LEU A 703 2.27 27.58 2.94
CA LEU A 703 3.18 26.70 3.65
C LEU A 703 4.01 27.48 4.69
N VAL A 704 4.16 26.87 5.86
CA VAL A 704 5.08 27.32 6.91
C VAL A 704 6.11 26.23 7.12
N PHE A 705 7.35 26.48 6.69
CA PHE A 705 8.46 25.57 6.92
C PHE A 705 9.18 25.89 8.24
N LEU A 706 9.45 24.86 9.02
CA LEU A 706 10.21 24.92 10.25
C LEU A 706 11.68 24.61 9.92
N GLU A 707 12.53 25.62 9.99
CA GLU A 707 13.97 25.47 9.77
C GLU A 707 14.68 25.27 11.12
N THR A 708 15.19 24.08 11.35
CA THR A 708 15.66 23.62 12.66
C THR A 708 17.17 23.74 12.90
N ALA A 709 17.97 24.11 11.90
CA ALA A 709 19.43 24.32 12.08
C ALA A 709 19.76 25.72 12.60
N LYS A 710 18.94 26.72 12.25
CA LYS A 710 19.12 28.13 12.61
C LYS A 710 17.89 28.73 13.29
N ASN A 711 16.87 27.91 13.54
CA ASN A 711 15.65 28.24 14.27
C ASN A 711 14.80 29.32 13.58
N TYR A 712 14.54 29.16 12.29
CA TYR A 712 13.73 30.08 11.48
C TYR A 712 12.37 29.47 11.14
N LEU A 713 11.45 30.35 10.83
CA LEU A 713 10.23 30.04 10.08
C LEU A 713 10.35 30.66 8.69
N ASP A 714 10.11 29.85 7.66
CA ASP A 714 10.02 30.29 6.27
C ASP A 714 8.56 30.20 5.83
N LEU A 715 7.93 31.34 5.53
CA LEU A 715 6.56 31.43 5.03
C LEU A 715 6.60 31.52 3.52
N VAL A 716 5.87 30.62 2.86
CA VAL A 716 5.88 30.47 1.40
C VAL A 716 4.45 30.39 0.92
N LEU A 717 4.04 31.33 0.07
CA LEU A 717 2.69 31.34 -0.53
C LEU A 717 2.60 30.30 -1.64
N PHE A 718 1.45 29.64 -1.72
CA PHE A 718 1.07 28.77 -2.80
C PHE A 718 0.07 29.48 -3.71
N THR A 719 0.51 29.83 -4.92
CA THR A 719 -0.24 30.71 -5.83
C THR A 719 -1.16 29.92 -6.77
N ALA A 720 -2.12 30.62 -7.40
CA ALA A 720 -3.07 30.03 -8.35
C ALA A 720 -2.44 29.39 -9.59
N ASP A 721 -1.21 29.74 -9.94
CA ASP A 721 -0.42 29.10 -10.99
C ASP A 721 0.50 27.97 -10.47
N HIS A 722 0.20 27.49 -9.26
CA HIS A 722 0.89 26.39 -8.55
C HIS A 722 2.38 26.68 -8.29
N LYS A 723 2.70 27.94 -7.92
CA LYS A 723 4.06 28.34 -7.60
C LYS A 723 4.26 28.58 -6.11
N LEU A 724 5.44 28.23 -5.62
CA LEU A 724 5.89 28.49 -4.27
C LEU A 724 6.66 29.82 -4.24
N VAL A 725 6.06 30.84 -3.63
CA VAL A 725 6.62 32.19 -3.57
C VAL A 725 7.00 32.55 -2.14
N PRO A 726 8.28 32.77 -1.83
CA PRO A 726 8.69 33.21 -0.49
C PRO A 726 8.02 34.51 -0.10
N ALA A 727 7.35 34.55 1.07
CA ALA A 727 6.63 35.72 1.56
C ALA A 727 7.33 36.39 2.71
N ASN A 728 7.61 35.65 3.80
CA ASN A 728 8.23 36.18 4.99
C ASN A 728 9.16 35.17 5.66
N ARG A 729 10.08 35.68 6.49
CA ARG A 729 11.00 34.83 7.26
C ARG A 729 11.50 35.56 8.48
N TRP A 730 11.58 34.86 9.60
CA TRP A 730 12.25 35.39 10.79
C TRP A 730 12.82 34.29 11.67
N GLN A 731 13.80 34.65 12.47
CA GLN A 731 14.37 33.76 13.46
C GLN A 731 13.49 33.78 14.72
N VAL A 732 13.04 32.58 15.14
CA VAL A 732 12.13 32.43 16.29
C VAL A 732 12.90 32.68 17.60
N PHE A 733 14.15 32.19 17.69
CA PHE A 733 15.02 32.41 18.84
C PHE A 733 16.49 32.26 18.45
N GLU A 734 17.38 32.90 19.20
CA GLU A 734 18.84 32.69 19.07
C GLU A 734 19.29 31.56 20.00
N GLU A 735 19.96 30.54 19.46
CA GLU A 735 20.56 29.50 20.25
C GLU A 735 21.79 30.06 20.98
N ARG A 736 21.68 30.37 22.28
CA ARG A 736 22.83 30.62 23.13
C ARG A 736 23.42 29.30 23.59
N THR A 737 24.53 28.88 23.01
CA THR A 737 25.29 27.72 23.44
C THR A 737 25.85 27.92 24.86
N PHE A 738 25.02 27.67 25.87
CA PHE A 738 25.57 27.35 27.18
C PHE A 738 26.12 25.94 27.12
N ARG A 739 27.45 25.82 27.32
CA ARG A 739 28.15 24.54 27.42
C ARG A 739 27.34 23.61 28.33
N ASN A 740 26.79 22.50 27.77
CA ASN A 740 26.17 21.32 28.41
C ASN A 740 24.66 21.09 28.34
N ARG A 741 23.85 21.81 27.60
CA ARG A 741 22.48 21.35 27.29
C ARG A 741 22.13 21.70 25.86
N ARG A 742 22.31 20.74 24.94
CA ARG A 742 21.49 20.66 23.73
C ARG A 742 20.14 20.04 24.14
N SER A 743 19.04 20.65 23.76
CA SER A 743 17.78 19.89 23.71
C SER A 743 17.98 18.79 22.68
N ASP A 744 17.61 17.57 23.00
CA ASP A 744 17.79 16.44 22.07
C ASP A 744 16.80 16.47 20.89
N LEU A 745 15.88 17.44 20.87
CA LEU A 745 14.83 17.60 19.84
C LEU A 745 15.13 18.82 18.96
N PRO A 746 14.88 18.72 17.63
CA PRO A 746 14.94 19.88 16.74
C PRO A 746 13.89 20.91 17.12
N GLU A 747 14.21 22.21 16.96
CA GLU A 747 13.37 23.36 17.31
C GLU A 747 13.41 24.41 16.18
N PRO A 748 12.30 25.11 15.88
CA PRO A 748 10.93 24.94 16.42
C PRO A 748 10.35 23.56 16.05
N ARG A 749 9.42 23.03 16.89
CA ARG A 749 8.95 21.64 16.75
C ARG A 749 7.71 21.50 15.88
N GLU A 750 6.71 22.27 16.18
CA GLU A 750 5.39 22.18 15.54
C GLU A 750 4.87 23.61 15.28
N ALA A 751 4.03 23.77 14.27
CA ALA A 751 3.31 24.99 14.01
C ALA A 751 1.90 24.70 13.49
N VAL A 752 0.96 25.59 13.79
CA VAL A 752 -0.41 25.56 13.30
C VAL A 752 -0.81 26.96 12.85
N VAL A 753 -1.56 27.05 11.76
CA VAL A 753 -2.12 28.29 11.23
C VAL A 753 -3.63 28.30 11.48
N ALA A 754 -4.11 29.22 12.32
CA ALA A 754 -5.52 29.35 12.67
C ALA A 754 -5.82 30.73 13.30
N ASP A 755 -7.03 31.25 13.12
CA ASP A 755 -7.50 32.45 13.80
C ASP A 755 -7.72 32.16 15.30
N VAL A 756 -6.79 32.62 16.15
CA VAL A 756 -6.90 32.54 17.61
C VAL A 756 -7.04 33.94 18.23
N THR A 757 -7.06 34.99 17.42
CA THR A 757 -7.36 36.35 17.87
C THR A 757 -8.83 36.72 17.73
N GLY A 758 -9.59 35.97 16.91
CA GLY A 758 -11.01 36.19 16.65
C GLY A 758 -11.29 37.39 15.73
N ASP A 759 -10.30 37.75 14.89
CA ASP A 759 -10.41 38.89 13.98
C ASP A 759 -10.69 38.48 12.52
N GLY A 760 -10.76 37.14 12.26
CA GLY A 760 -11.01 36.59 10.95
C GLY A 760 -9.76 36.42 10.10
N LYS A 761 -8.57 36.67 10.65
CA LYS A 761 -7.28 36.40 10.02
C LYS A 761 -6.58 35.22 10.70
N ASN A 762 -5.85 34.44 9.94
CA ASN A 762 -5.14 33.29 10.48
C ASN A 762 -3.82 33.70 11.15
N ASP A 763 -3.72 33.46 12.43
CA ASP A 763 -2.52 33.63 13.23
C ASP A 763 -1.58 32.44 13.07
N LEU A 764 -0.33 32.61 13.48
CA LEU A 764 0.65 31.53 13.51
C LEU A 764 0.97 31.12 14.95
N ILE A 765 0.68 29.88 15.29
CA ILE A 765 0.93 29.26 16.60
C ILE A 765 2.12 28.34 16.47
N VAL A 766 3.17 28.54 17.30
CA VAL A 766 4.42 27.78 17.19
C VAL A 766 4.80 27.18 18.54
N LEU A 767 5.13 25.91 18.53
CA LEU A 767 5.63 25.19 19.69
C LEU A 767 7.16 25.27 19.76
N VAL A 768 7.69 25.80 20.84
CA VAL A 768 9.14 25.97 21.05
C VAL A 768 9.49 25.67 22.51
N HIS A 769 10.37 24.70 22.73
CA HIS A 769 10.86 24.30 24.05
C HIS A 769 9.74 23.92 25.04
N ASP A 770 9.46 24.82 25.99
CA ASP A 770 8.49 24.69 27.08
C ASP A 770 7.33 25.70 26.95
N ARG A 771 7.07 26.23 25.74
CA ARG A 771 6.12 27.32 25.54
C ARG A 771 5.46 27.32 24.17
N ILE A 772 4.33 27.98 24.11
CA ILE A 772 3.64 28.30 22.87
C ILE A 772 3.92 29.76 22.55
N LEU A 773 4.25 30.05 21.30
CA LEU A 773 4.36 31.40 20.74
C LEU A 773 3.18 31.63 19.80
N VAL A 774 2.42 32.68 20.03
CA VAL A 774 1.34 33.11 19.15
C VAL A 774 1.79 34.40 18.45
N TYR A 775 1.82 34.36 17.13
CA TYR A 775 2.08 35.50 16.28
C TYR A 775 0.77 35.97 15.65
N PRO A 776 0.10 37.02 16.23
CA PRO A 776 -1.11 37.59 15.65
C PRO A 776 -0.85 38.17 14.27
N GLN A 777 -1.74 37.89 13.32
CA GLN A 777 -1.69 38.49 11.98
C GLN A 777 -2.23 39.95 12.06
N GLU A 778 -1.55 40.90 11.37
CA GLU A 778 -1.94 42.31 11.30
C GLU A 778 -2.67 42.69 10.01
#